data_bc715a919ec808f4b46191d69ec233f4
#
_entry.id   bc715a919ec808f4b46191d69ec233f4
#
_cell.length_a   1.000
_cell.length_b   1.000
_cell.length_c   1.000
_cell.angle_alpha   90.00
_cell.angle_beta   90.00
_cell.angle_gamma   90.00
#
_symmetry.space_group_name_H-M   'P 1'
#
loop_
_entity.id
_entity.type
_entity.pdbx_description
1 polymer ?
#
loop_
_entity_poly.entity_id
_entity_poly.type
_entity_poly.pdbx_seq_one_letter_code
_entity_poly.pdbx_strand_id
1 'polypeptide(L)'
;MKLSKMQLLVGICTLMLSGTSLAQETKEAIKSEISSEEKIPFNPEVKMGKLANGLTYYIKNNGKPEDKVELRLVVNAGSILEEDDQRGLAHFMEHMNFNGTKNFEKNELVDYLQSIGVKFGAHLNAYTSFDETVYILPIPSDDPEKLEKGFQIIEDWAHNALLTGEQIDDERGVVLEEYRLGQGADERMMQNYLPKLLYGSKYADRLPIGTKDVLENFEYDSLKRFYKDWYRPDLMAVVAVGDVDVATLEQKIKDHFGGIEMPKDPKPRKTFDLPNHKETFIAIESDKEASFSQVQVLFKDKEDAQPDHTLKDYRESMVEGLFSQMINNRLDELRNSPNPPFVYGFSYHGGTYAKTKEAYRSFAMTSETGQLKALETLLEENQRVKQHGFFEGEFERAKKDIMARMEKSYKDKDKMESNRIVGEYVRHYLENEPMPGISWEYDFYKQQLPTISLKEVNALISDYIKEENRVIILTGPEKEGMTQVTEAEVKSLLDDVNKRTLEPYEDKAVAESMITDMPTAGTVTDYKVNDKLGTTTLTLSNGAKVTYKVTDFKNDEILFDAFSYGGSSLYTDEEHIATVNANGGLSEAGVNGFDINEMNKMLSGKIVNVRPRVGTYSEDISGNASPKDLETLFQLVHLYFTSLNKNEEAFGSYIEKQKSFLGNMMSNPQTYFSIKMGEFMYGDSPRYTGFPTPEKMDEADYDLAYKKYQERFADAGDFHFYFVGNINEKELVELASQYLASLPGKGSNEMYEVSDFRPLTGQHEKIIEKGEDPKSSVRITYHGPTEYKAKEDFALETLGEILTIKLVEQLREEEGGVYGVGARGNISNMPYDWYSFNISFPCGPENVEKLKKAALAEVQKLVTDGPTQKDLDKVKETYMLDHKEEMKENRFWLRALKNADYLQKDPNAIMEYESKVKGLTTEYLQDIAKKYLSGDYIVGIHNPES
;
A
#
# COMPACT_ATOMS: atom_id res chain seq x y z
N MET A 1 32.66 -2.88 -73.26
CA MET A 1 31.64 -3.37 -72.28
C MET A 1 32.32 -3.60 -70.93
N LYS A 2 32.81 -2.53 -70.29
CA LYS A 2 33.43 -2.49 -68.94
C LYS A 2 33.27 -1.11 -68.37
N LEU A 3 31.99 -0.59 -68.24
CA LEU A 3 31.73 0.72 -67.67
C LEU A 3 30.48 0.74 -66.75
N SER A 4 29.95 -0.41 -66.36
CA SER A 4 28.69 -0.45 -65.55
C SER A 4 28.86 -0.88 -64.05
N LYS A 5 30.06 -1.27 -63.58
CA LYS A 5 30.28 -1.67 -62.23
C LYS A 5 30.89 -0.58 -61.32
N MET A 6 31.46 0.47 -61.90
CA MET A 6 32.08 1.56 -61.15
C MET A 6 31.08 2.69 -60.80
N GLN A 7 30.01 2.84 -61.55
CA GLN A 7 28.95 3.80 -61.21
C GLN A 7 27.99 3.31 -60.16
N LEU A 8 27.86 1.98 -59.95
CA LEU A 8 27.03 1.44 -58.90
C LEU A 8 27.72 1.49 -57.52
N LEU A 9 29.07 1.41 -57.48
CA LEU A 9 29.81 1.54 -56.20
C LEU A 9 29.88 2.98 -55.71
N VAL A 10 29.92 3.98 -56.57
CA VAL A 10 29.93 5.39 -56.21
C VAL A 10 28.53 5.83 -55.73
N GLY A 11 27.45 5.27 -56.32
CA GLY A 11 26.10 5.53 -55.87
C GLY A 11 25.76 4.94 -54.50
N ILE A 12 26.33 3.78 -54.15
CA ILE A 12 26.11 3.13 -52.86
C ILE A 12 26.95 3.81 -51.75
N CYS A 13 28.18 4.26 -52.06
CA CYS A 13 28.98 5.04 -51.13
C CYS A 13 28.41 6.44 -50.87
N THR A 14 27.78 7.07 -51.86
CA THR A 14 27.14 8.38 -51.69
C THR A 14 25.81 8.29 -50.88
N LEU A 15 25.08 7.18 -51.04
CA LEU A 15 23.88 6.90 -50.26
C LEU A 15 24.20 6.48 -48.80
N MET A 16 25.32 5.78 -48.57
CA MET A 16 25.76 5.50 -47.18
C MET A 16 26.36 6.71 -46.45
N LEU A 17 27.04 7.63 -47.19
CA LEU A 17 27.54 8.88 -46.61
C LEU A 17 26.42 9.89 -46.36
N SER A 18 25.36 9.91 -47.16
CA SER A 18 24.19 10.73 -46.88
C SER A 18 23.30 10.13 -45.78
N GLY A 19 23.26 8.80 -45.64
CA GLY A 19 22.57 8.12 -44.53
C GLY A 19 23.25 8.32 -43.17
N THR A 20 24.57 8.32 -43.12
CA THR A 20 25.35 8.58 -41.92
C THR A 20 25.35 10.09 -41.54
N SER A 21 25.31 10.99 -42.53
CA SER A 21 25.15 12.44 -42.29
C SER A 21 23.75 12.80 -41.74
N LEU A 22 22.68 12.18 -42.32
CA LEU A 22 21.32 12.38 -41.79
C LEU A 22 21.11 11.72 -40.42
N ALA A 23 21.72 10.58 -40.12
CA ALA A 23 21.69 9.95 -38.82
C ALA A 23 22.55 10.70 -37.79
N GLN A 24 23.59 11.37 -38.25
CA GLN A 24 24.42 12.24 -37.40
C GLN A 24 23.78 13.62 -37.18
N GLU A 25 23.16 14.21 -38.19
CA GLU A 25 22.37 15.44 -38.06
C GLU A 25 21.11 15.23 -37.23
N THR A 26 20.45 14.06 -37.31
CA THR A 26 19.34 13.74 -36.40
C THR A 26 19.82 13.45 -34.97
N LYS A 27 21.00 12.88 -34.76
CA LYS A 27 21.59 12.76 -33.41
C LYS A 27 22.11 14.09 -32.84
N GLU A 28 22.56 15.00 -33.68
CA GLU A 28 22.95 16.36 -33.24
C GLU A 28 21.75 17.30 -33.10
N ALA A 29 20.63 17.07 -33.79
CA ALA A 29 19.40 17.84 -33.64
C ALA A 29 18.60 17.46 -32.38
N ILE A 30 18.93 16.36 -31.71
CA ILE A 30 18.31 15.94 -30.44
C ILE A 30 19.04 16.53 -29.23
N LYS A 31 20.19 17.14 -29.38
CA LYS A 31 20.79 18.04 -28.38
C LYS A 31 20.17 19.43 -28.48
N SER A 32 18.87 19.57 -28.20
CA SER A 32 18.37 20.85 -27.74
C SER A 32 18.99 21.07 -26.36
N GLU A 33 20.00 21.92 -26.24
CA GLU A 33 20.48 22.41 -24.96
C GLU A 33 19.25 22.99 -24.24
N ILE A 34 18.73 22.27 -23.22
CA ILE A 34 17.68 22.79 -22.37
C ILE A 34 18.26 24.05 -21.74
N SER A 35 17.61 25.16 -21.97
CA SER A 35 17.97 26.42 -21.29
C SER A 35 17.80 26.22 -19.79
N SER A 36 18.84 26.55 -19.03
CA SER A 36 18.80 26.50 -17.55
C SER A 36 17.72 27.40 -16.92
N GLU A 37 17.11 28.29 -17.72
CA GLU A 37 16.09 29.22 -17.27
C GLU A 37 14.69 28.87 -17.78
N GLU A 38 14.55 27.87 -18.65
CA GLU A 38 13.25 27.45 -19.19
C GLU A 38 12.43 26.76 -18.10
N LYS A 39 11.25 27.30 -17.83
CA LYS A 39 10.40 26.83 -16.74
C LYS A 39 9.60 25.61 -17.12
N ILE A 40 9.35 24.75 -16.14
CA ILE A 40 8.39 23.67 -16.25
C ILE A 40 6.99 24.27 -16.45
N PRO A 41 6.20 23.85 -17.46
CA PRO A 41 4.86 24.36 -17.65
C PRO A 41 3.91 23.90 -16.54
N PHE A 42 2.87 24.68 -16.31
CA PHE A 42 1.77 24.29 -15.46
C PHE A 42 0.74 23.49 -16.28
N ASN A 43 0.11 22.49 -15.68
CA ASN A 43 -0.90 21.65 -16.34
C ASN A 43 -2.10 22.48 -16.81
N PRO A 44 -2.36 22.59 -18.14
CA PRO A 44 -3.43 23.40 -18.69
C PRO A 44 -4.84 22.89 -18.35
N GLU A 45 -4.99 21.64 -17.90
CA GLU A 45 -6.27 21.06 -17.51
C GLU A 45 -6.70 21.46 -16.10
N VAL A 46 -5.81 22.09 -15.33
CA VAL A 46 -6.04 22.48 -13.93
C VAL A 46 -6.27 23.98 -13.85
N LYS A 47 -7.36 24.38 -13.26
CA LYS A 47 -7.59 25.78 -12.95
C LYS A 47 -7.07 26.08 -11.55
N MET A 48 -5.99 26.83 -11.49
CA MET A 48 -5.44 27.38 -10.26
C MET A 48 -5.82 28.86 -10.15
N GLY A 49 -6.16 29.29 -8.95
CA GLY A 49 -6.43 30.70 -8.67
C GLY A 49 -6.16 31.10 -7.22
N LYS A 50 -6.25 32.38 -6.95
CA LYS A 50 -6.09 32.94 -5.61
C LYS A 50 -7.20 33.97 -5.34
N LEU A 51 -7.90 33.83 -4.22
CA LEU A 51 -8.93 34.77 -3.78
C LEU A 51 -8.29 36.05 -3.25
N ALA A 52 -9.10 37.12 -3.15
CA ALA A 52 -8.64 38.42 -2.66
C ALA A 52 -8.11 38.41 -1.22
N ASN A 53 -8.60 37.45 -0.39
CA ASN A 53 -8.14 37.26 0.98
C ASN A 53 -6.86 36.37 1.09
N GLY A 54 -6.35 35.87 -0.04
CA GLY A 54 -5.13 35.12 -0.09
C GLY A 54 -5.27 33.59 -0.19
N LEU A 55 -6.49 33.04 -0.08
CA LEU A 55 -6.73 31.61 -0.24
C LEU A 55 -6.43 31.14 -1.68
N THR A 56 -5.67 30.07 -1.80
CA THR A 56 -5.37 29.43 -3.09
C THR A 56 -6.41 28.35 -3.42
N TYR A 57 -6.68 28.09 -4.69
CA TYR A 57 -7.54 26.97 -5.06
C TYR A 57 -7.07 26.27 -6.32
N TYR A 58 -7.37 24.96 -6.39
CA TYR A 58 -7.12 24.09 -7.53
C TYR A 58 -8.41 23.38 -7.90
N ILE A 59 -8.74 23.39 -9.20
CA ILE A 59 -9.97 22.78 -9.70
C ILE A 59 -9.65 21.98 -10.96
N LYS A 60 -10.15 20.74 -11.01
CA LYS A 60 -10.16 19.93 -12.23
C LYS A 60 -11.48 19.19 -12.35
N ASN A 61 -12.12 19.26 -13.53
CA ASN A 61 -13.17 18.32 -13.88
C ASN A 61 -12.54 16.94 -14.17
N ASN A 62 -13.03 15.89 -13.50
CA ASN A 62 -12.59 14.51 -13.68
C ASN A 62 -13.77 13.57 -13.43
N GLY A 63 -14.25 12.87 -14.45
CA GLY A 63 -15.39 11.98 -14.38
C GLY A 63 -15.07 10.59 -13.81
N LYS A 64 -14.03 10.44 -12.96
CA LYS A 64 -13.64 9.17 -12.34
C LYS A 64 -13.42 9.36 -10.82
N PRO A 65 -14.24 8.72 -9.96
CA PRO A 65 -15.55 8.14 -10.30
C PRO A 65 -16.58 9.19 -10.75
N GLU A 66 -17.61 8.74 -11.48
CA GLU A 66 -18.75 9.57 -11.87
C GLU A 66 -19.57 9.99 -10.63
N ASP A 67 -20.22 11.15 -10.69
CA ASP A 67 -21.08 11.68 -9.64
C ASP A 67 -20.38 11.86 -8.28
N LYS A 68 -19.06 12.17 -8.27
CA LYS A 68 -18.29 12.37 -7.06
C LYS A 68 -17.27 13.50 -7.19
N VAL A 69 -17.06 14.25 -6.14
CA VAL A 69 -16.03 15.28 -6.02
C VAL A 69 -15.15 15.00 -4.81
N GLU A 70 -13.85 15.01 -5.01
CA GLU A 70 -12.85 14.99 -3.96
C GLU A 70 -12.55 16.43 -3.54
N LEU A 71 -12.90 16.78 -2.32
CA LEU A 71 -12.58 18.05 -1.70
C LEU A 71 -11.42 17.87 -0.73
N ARG A 72 -10.49 18.83 -0.73
CA ARG A 72 -9.44 18.94 0.29
C ARG A 72 -9.40 20.36 0.80
N LEU A 73 -9.34 20.52 2.13
CA LEU A 73 -8.85 21.72 2.76
C LEU A 73 -7.40 21.48 3.18
N VAL A 74 -6.47 22.21 2.62
CA VAL A 74 -5.06 22.14 2.92
C VAL A 74 -4.66 23.33 3.74
N VAL A 75 -4.17 23.10 4.95
CA VAL A 75 -3.68 24.13 5.86
C VAL A 75 -2.16 23.99 5.95
N ASN A 76 -1.41 24.99 5.49
CA ASN A 76 0.06 25.02 5.56
C ASN A 76 0.53 25.39 6.97
N ALA A 77 0.03 24.62 7.94
CA ALA A 77 0.34 24.71 9.36
C ALA A 77 0.24 23.31 10.00
N GLY A 78 1.25 22.95 10.76
CA GLY A 78 1.34 21.70 11.48
C GLY A 78 2.13 21.89 12.77
N SER A 79 2.60 20.80 13.36
CA SER A 79 3.22 20.79 14.69
C SER A 79 4.49 21.64 14.80
N ILE A 80 5.21 21.89 13.70
CA ILE A 80 6.42 22.72 13.71
C ILE A 80 6.14 24.18 14.14
N LEU A 81 4.91 24.65 13.98
CA LEU A 81 4.49 26.00 14.32
C LEU A 81 4.03 26.13 15.78
N GLU A 82 3.84 25.04 16.50
CA GLU A 82 3.45 25.00 17.91
C GLU A 82 4.46 25.70 18.80
N GLU A 83 3.95 26.37 19.84
CA GLU A 83 4.73 26.82 20.98
C GLU A 83 4.93 25.68 21.99
N ASP A 84 5.71 25.87 23.03
CA ASP A 84 6.04 24.77 23.95
C ASP A 84 4.82 24.27 24.73
N ASP A 85 3.83 25.13 24.99
CA ASP A 85 2.56 24.79 25.62
C ASP A 85 1.51 24.25 24.63
N GLN A 86 1.89 24.05 23.39
CA GLN A 86 1.01 23.62 22.30
C GLN A 86 1.44 22.28 21.67
N ARG A 87 2.40 21.56 22.22
CA ARG A 87 2.91 20.31 21.64
C ARG A 87 1.81 19.25 21.52
N GLY A 88 1.37 18.99 20.29
CA GLY A 88 0.27 18.09 19.92
C GLY A 88 -1.05 18.82 19.64
N LEU A 89 -1.11 20.16 19.76
CA LEU A 89 -2.35 20.89 19.56
C LEU A 89 -2.66 21.16 18.08
N ALA A 90 -1.70 21.04 17.18
CA ALA A 90 -1.97 21.01 15.73
C ALA A 90 -2.84 19.79 15.37
N HIS A 91 -2.46 18.62 15.88
CA HIS A 91 -3.19 17.37 15.70
C HIS A 91 -4.53 17.38 16.48
N PHE A 92 -4.52 17.87 17.73
CA PHE A 92 -5.75 18.03 18.48
C PHE A 92 -6.75 18.95 17.77
N MET A 93 -6.29 20.00 17.08
CA MET A 93 -7.15 20.89 16.28
C MET A 93 -7.78 20.16 15.09
N GLU A 94 -7.05 19.22 14.50
CA GLU A 94 -7.60 18.34 13.44
C GLU A 94 -8.83 17.59 13.98
N HIS A 95 -8.73 16.93 15.13
CA HIS A 95 -9.84 16.23 15.78
C HIS A 95 -11.02 17.15 16.08
N MET A 96 -10.75 18.34 16.57
CA MET A 96 -11.81 19.29 16.94
C MET A 96 -12.69 19.71 15.76
N ASN A 97 -12.20 19.69 14.53
CA ASN A 97 -13.00 19.96 13.35
C ASN A 97 -14.09 18.89 13.08
N PHE A 98 -13.97 17.71 13.68
CA PHE A 98 -15.02 16.68 13.64
C PHE A 98 -15.95 16.73 14.87
N ASN A 99 -15.58 17.49 15.89
CA ASN A 99 -16.26 17.53 17.20
C ASN A 99 -17.32 18.64 17.32
N GLY A 100 -17.53 19.44 16.27
CA GLY A 100 -18.58 20.45 16.22
C GLY A 100 -18.09 21.75 15.60
N THR A 101 -18.90 22.27 14.72
CA THR A 101 -18.69 23.53 14.02
C THR A 101 -19.92 24.41 14.14
N LYS A 102 -19.84 25.61 13.61
CA LYS A 102 -20.94 26.59 13.62
C LYS A 102 -22.24 26.05 13.01
N ASN A 103 -22.14 25.25 11.95
CA ASN A 103 -23.30 24.77 11.18
C ASN A 103 -23.64 23.30 11.45
N PHE A 104 -22.77 22.57 12.15
CA PHE A 104 -22.96 21.16 12.49
C PHE A 104 -22.60 20.96 13.96
N GLU A 105 -23.57 20.54 14.78
CA GLU A 105 -23.32 20.16 16.17
C GLU A 105 -22.47 18.86 16.25
N LYS A 106 -21.98 18.53 17.48
CA LYS A 106 -21.24 17.28 17.71
C LYS A 106 -22.03 16.09 17.16
N ASN A 107 -21.36 15.21 16.44
CA ASN A 107 -21.91 14.02 15.77
C ASN A 107 -22.83 14.32 14.55
N GLU A 108 -23.42 15.50 14.40
CA GLU A 108 -24.32 15.81 13.28
C GLU A 108 -23.59 15.76 11.93
N LEU A 109 -22.35 16.22 11.89
CA LEU A 109 -21.50 16.17 10.70
C LEU A 109 -21.26 14.74 10.24
N VAL A 110 -20.82 13.88 11.14
CA VAL A 110 -20.52 12.46 10.88
C VAL A 110 -21.81 11.72 10.48
N ASP A 111 -22.90 11.95 11.20
CA ASP A 111 -24.23 11.42 10.90
C ASP A 111 -24.72 11.80 9.51
N TYR A 112 -24.56 13.07 9.14
CA TYR A 112 -24.94 13.55 7.82
C TYR A 112 -24.10 12.86 6.74
N LEU A 113 -22.79 12.82 6.88
CA LEU A 113 -21.90 12.21 5.88
C LEU A 113 -22.18 10.70 5.72
N GLN A 114 -22.40 9.98 6.80
CA GLN A 114 -22.82 8.58 6.75
C GLN A 114 -24.19 8.42 6.05
N SER A 115 -25.11 9.35 6.24
CA SER A 115 -26.44 9.30 5.59
C SER A 115 -26.40 9.45 4.08
N ILE A 116 -25.32 9.99 3.53
CA ILE A 116 -25.06 10.12 2.09
C ILE A 116 -24.02 9.13 1.58
N GLY A 117 -23.70 8.08 2.34
CA GLY A 117 -22.79 7.00 1.97
C GLY A 117 -21.29 7.27 2.22
N VAL A 118 -20.92 8.38 2.85
CA VAL A 118 -19.51 8.70 3.16
C VAL A 118 -19.13 8.10 4.52
N LYS A 119 -18.31 7.05 4.49
CA LYS A 119 -17.90 6.30 5.69
C LYS A 119 -16.76 7.01 6.42
N PHE A 120 -16.89 7.22 7.74
CA PHE A 120 -15.83 7.76 8.59
C PHE A 120 -14.63 6.81 8.65
N GLY A 121 -13.43 7.37 8.57
CA GLY A 121 -12.16 6.63 8.57
C GLY A 121 -11.78 6.03 7.21
N ALA A 122 -12.72 5.47 6.46
CA ALA A 122 -12.46 4.90 5.14
C ALA A 122 -12.48 5.94 4.00
N HIS A 123 -13.42 6.87 4.04
CA HIS A 123 -13.60 7.91 3.03
C HIS A 123 -13.29 9.30 3.58
N LEU A 124 -13.94 9.66 4.69
CA LEU A 124 -13.70 10.89 5.45
C LEU A 124 -12.50 10.71 6.35
N ASN A 125 -11.49 11.54 6.21
CA ASN A 125 -10.26 11.47 7.01
C ASN A 125 -9.58 12.84 7.10
N ALA A 126 -8.54 12.94 7.92
CA ALA A 126 -7.61 14.06 7.95
C ALA A 126 -6.24 13.55 8.39
N TYR A 127 -5.23 14.37 8.25
CA TYR A 127 -3.92 14.11 8.85
C TYR A 127 -3.19 15.41 9.20
N THR A 128 -2.40 15.34 10.25
CA THR A 128 -1.48 16.39 10.67
C THR A 128 -0.05 15.91 10.57
N SER A 129 0.81 16.70 9.93
CA SER A 129 2.25 16.49 9.86
C SER A 129 2.99 17.62 10.56
N PHE A 130 4.31 17.65 10.42
CA PHE A 130 5.10 18.76 10.96
C PHE A 130 4.71 20.12 10.37
N ASP A 131 4.47 20.17 9.06
CA ASP A 131 4.30 21.43 8.32
C ASP A 131 2.89 21.70 7.84
N GLU A 132 2.00 20.72 7.87
CA GLU A 132 0.65 20.83 7.31
C GLU A 132 -0.40 20.04 8.10
N THR A 133 -1.66 20.45 7.89
CA THR A 133 -2.86 19.68 8.23
C THR A 133 -3.75 19.64 6.99
N VAL A 134 -4.22 18.44 6.63
CA VAL A 134 -5.04 18.24 5.42
C VAL A 134 -6.31 17.48 5.77
N TYR A 135 -7.46 18.06 5.42
CA TYR A 135 -8.78 17.45 5.58
C TYR A 135 -9.24 16.87 4.25
N ILE A 136 -9.78 15.68 4.29
CA ILE A 136 -10.15 14.84 3.14
C ILE A 136 -11.66 14.62 3.17
N LEU A 137 -12.36 15.12 2.16
CA LEU A 137 -13.81 15.02 2.07
C LEU A 137 -14.26 14.63 0.66
N PRO A 138 -14.52 13.36 0.38
CA PRO A 138 -15.22 12.96 -0.83
C PRO A 138 -16.72 13.22 -0.66
N ILE A 139 -17.36 13.80 -1.67
CA ILE A 139 -18.80 14.10 -1.65
C ILE A 139 -19.45 13.58 -2.93
N PRO A 140 -20.59 12.86 -2.84
CA PRO A 140 -21.43 12.61 -4.00
C PRO A 140 -21.89 13.93 -4.64
N SER A 141 -21.81 14.03 -5.95
CA SER A 141 -22.22 15.22 -6.73
C SER A 141 -23.48 15.01 -7.55
N ASP A 142 -24.15 13.88 -7.37
CA ASP A 142 -25.45 13.54 -7.96
C ASP A 142 -26.58 14.46 -7.51
N ASP A 143 -26.44 15.10 -6.34
CA ASP A 143 -27.37 16.05 -5.76
C ASP A 143 -26.66 17.39 -5.45
N PRO A 144 -27.12 18.52 -6.00
CA PRO A 144 -26.56 19.85 -5.70
C PRO A 144 -26.58 20.22 -4.20
N GLU A 145 -27.51 19.69 -3.40
CA GLU A 145 -27.55 19.96 -1.96
C GLU A 145 -26.41 19.22 -1.21
N LYS A 146 -26.06 18.00 -1.63
CA LYS A 146 -24.91 17.28 -1.08
C LYS A 146 -23.61 18.04 -1.34
N LEU A 147 -23.44 18.53 -2.57
CA LEU A 147 -22.26 19.32 -2.96
C LEU A 147 -22.18 20.63 -2.17
N GLU A 148 -23.32 21.35 -1.99
CA GLU A 148 -23.38 22.58 -1.20
C GLU A 148 -22.96 22.33 0.24
N LYS A 149 -23.50 21.29 0.88
CA LYS A 149 -23.13 20.91 2.24
C LYS A 149 -21.66 20.49 2.36
N GLY A 150 -21.11 19.81 1.34
CA GLY A 150 -19.68 19.51 1.28
C GLY A 150 -18.80 20.76 1.36
N PHE A 151 -19.16 21.81 0.59
CA PHE A 151 -18.45 23.10 0.66
C PHE A 151 -18.65 23.80 1.99
N GLN A 152 -19.85 23.72 2.58
CA GLN A 152 -20.11 24.26 3.91
C GLN A 152 -19.27 23.59 4.98
N ILE A 153 -19.08 22.25 4.90
CA ILE A 153 -18.26 21.50 5.84
C ILE A 153 -16.80 21.96 5.77
N ILE A 154 -16.21 22.05 4.58
CA ILE A 154 -14.80 22.49 4.46
C ILE A 154 -14.61 23.98 4.77
N GLU A 155 -15.64 24.82 4.58
CA GLU A 155 -15.66 26.20 5.08
C GLU A 155 -15.62 26.22 6.60
N ASP A 156 -16.46 25.40 7.24
CA ASP A 156 -16.54 25.33 8.71
C ASP A 156 -15.20 24.84 9.32
N TRP A 157 -14.56 23.88 8.71
CA TRP A 157 -13.22 23.44 9.13
C TRP A 157 -12.18 24.55 9.01
N ALA A 158 -12.31 25.40 7.98
CA ALA A 158 -11.35 26.48 7.75
C ALA A 158 -11.41 27.58 8.83
N HIS A 159 -12.61 27.91 9.35
CA HIS A 159 -12.71 29.08 10.26
C HIS A 159 -13.88 29.09 11.27
N ASN A 160 -14.65 28.01 11.36
CA ASN A 160 -15.88 27.97 12.17
C ASN A 160 -15.89 26.84 13.23
N ALA A 161 -14.75 26.26 13.62
CA ALA A 161 -14.68 25.29 14.71
C ALA A 161 -15.14 25.94 16.04
N LEU A 162 -15.96 25.24 16.82
CA LEU A 162 -16.56 25.82 18.04
C LEU A 162 -15.59 25.91 19.22
N LEU A 163 -14.74 24.91 19.42
CA LEU A 163 -13.71 24.84 20.46
C LEU A 163 -14.23 25.20 21.85
N THR A 164 -15.39 24.65 22.24
CA THR A 164 -15.92 24.82 23.60
C THR A 164 -15.11 23.99 24.60
N GLY A 165 -15.06 24.41 25.87
CA GLY A 165 -14.33 23.64 26.87
C GLY A 165 -14.84 22.21 27.05
N GLU A 166 -16.15 22.00 26.96
CA GLU A 166 -16.79 20.69 27.04
C GLU A 166 -16.34 19.78 25.91
N GLN A 167 -16.39 20.25 24.66
CA GLN A 167 -15.93 19.46 23.48
C GLN A 167 -14.44 19.14 23.52
N ILE A 168 -13.60 20.08 24.00
CA ILE A 168 -12.17 19.86 24.17
C ILE A 168 -11.91 18.76 25.22
N ASP A 169 -12.62 18.78 26.34
CA ASP A 169 -12.44 17.79 27.40
C ASP A 169 -12.95 16.40 26.97
N ASP A 170 -14.04 16.33 26.22
CA ASP A 170 -14.55 15.08 25.63
C ASP A 170 -13.53 14.45 24.67
N GLU A 171 -12.94 15.25 23.77
CA GLU A 171 -11.98 14.75 22.77
C GLU A 171 -10.61 14.41 23.37
N ARG A 172 -10.26 14.99 24.51
CA ARG A 172 -8.99 14.74 25.20
C ARG A 172 -8.77 13.25 25.47
N GLY A 173 -9.82 12.52 25.86
CA GLY A 173 -9.77 11.07 26.07
C GLY A 173 -9.41 10.32 24.79
N VAL A 174 -10.02 10.67 23.68
CA VAL A 174 -9.80 10.03 22.37
C VAL A 174 -8.37 10.26 21.87
N VAL A 175 -7.86 11.49 21.94
CA VAL A 175 -6.47 11.81 21.54
C VAL A 175 -5.45 11.13 22.46
N LEU A 176 -5.73 11.00 23.76
CA LEU A 176 -4.86 10.27 24.68
C LEU A 176 -4.86 8.75 24.41
N GLU A 177 -5.98 8.17 23.96
CA GLU A 177 -6.01 6.78 23.54
C GLU A 177 -5.22 6.58 22.23
N GLU A 178 -5.29 7.51 21.29
CA GLU A 178 -4.44 7.48 20.10
C GLU A 178 -2.95 7.59 20.46
N TYR A 179 -2.59 8.55 21.33
CA TYR A 179 -1.23 8.66 21.87
C TYR A 179 -0.78 7.33 22.50
N ARG A 180 -1.63 6.68 23.28
CA ARG A 180 -1.35 5.38 23.91
C ARG A 180 -1.11 4.29 22.85
N LEU A 181 -1.91 4.23 21.81
CA LEU A 181 -1.75 3.25 20.73
C LEU A 181 -0.43 3.42 19.99
N GLY A 182 0.02 4.65 19.79
CA GLY A 182 1.29 4.96 19.15
C GLY A 182 2.53 4.55 19.97
N GLN A 183 2.41 4.34 21.28
CA GLN A 183 3.54 3.92 22.09
C GLN A 183 4.01 2.50 21.72
N GLY A 184 5.24 2.15 22.03
CA GLY A 184 5.84 0.84 21.76
C GLY A 184 7.33 0.93 21.54
N ALA A 185 7.95 -0.21 21.21
CA ALA A 185 9.38 -0.32 21.00
C ALA A 185 9.92 0.70 19.96
N ASP A 186 9.26 0.80 18.82
CA ASP A 186 9.70 1.70 17.75
C ASP A 186 9.65 3.16 18.17
N GLU A 187 8.57 3.57 18.87
CA GLU A 187 8.43 4.92 19.39
C GLU A 187 9.49 5.23 20.46
N ARG A 188 9.71 4.32 21.42
CA ARG A 188 10.75 4.49 22.46
C ARG A 188 12.14 4.65 21.84
N MET A 189 12.49 3.81 20.87
CA MET A 189 13.77 3.91 20.17
C MET A 189 13.85 5.19 19.33
N MET A 190 12.75 5.57 18.64
CA MET A 190 12.68 6.79 17.82
C MET A 190 12.91 8.04 18.68
N GLN A 191 12.29 8.17 19.82
CA GLN A 191 12.49 9.30 20.74
C GLN A 191 13.96 9.47 21.12
N ASN A 192 14.73 8.36 21.24
CA ASN A 192 16.15 8.41 21.59
C ASN A 192 17.05 8.84 20.40
N TYR A 193 16.78 8.37 19.18
CA TYR A 193 17.62 8.70 18.03
C TYR A 193 17.20 10.00 17.32
N LEU A 194 15.95 10.44 17.46
CA LEU A 194 15.41 11.62 16.78
C LEU A 194 16.23 12.90 17.00
N PRO A 195 16.73 13.21 18.22
CA PRO A 195 17.59 14.36 18.45
C PRO A 195 18.94 14.35 17.68
N LYS A 196 19.45 13.15 17.32
CA LYS A 196 20.63 12.99 16.45
C LYS A 196 20.25 13.15 14.98
N LEU A 197 19.15 12.57 14.57
CA LEU A 197 18.63 12.63 13.21
C LEU A 197 18.30 14.07 12.81
N LEU A 198 17.58 14.78 13.68
CA LEU A 198 17.10 16.16 13.49
C LEU A 198 17.92 17.17 14.32
N TYR A 199 19.22 16.93 14.44
CA TYR A 199 20.14 17.68 15.27
C TYR A 199 20.01 19.19 15.11
N GLY A 200 19.79 19.87 16.25
CA GLY A 200 19.73 21.33 16.32
C GLY A 200 18.50 21.98 15.68
N SER A 201 17.56 21.18 15.22
CA SER A 201 16.32 21.67 14.63
C SER A 201 15.13 21.55 15.60
N LYS A 202 14.19 22.46 15.44
CA LYS A 202 12.90 22.42 16.16
C LYS A 202 12.08 21.16 15.85
N TYR A 203 12.26 20.54 14.68
CA TYR A 203 11.59 19.30 14.30
C TYR A 203 11.81 18.17 15.31
N ALA A 204 12.97 18.13 15.98
CA ALA A 204 13.28 17.10 16.98
C ALA A 204 12.31 17.10 18.18
N ASP A 205 11.67 18.25 18.46
CA ASP A 205 10.79 18.47 19.62
C ASP A 205 9.33 18.68 19.23
N ARG A 206 8.94 18.41 18.02
CA ARG A 206 7.61 18.74 17.47
C ARG A 206 6.95 17.58 16.73
N LEU A 207 7.07 16.36 17.29
CA LEU A 207 6.27 15.24 16.76
C LEU A 207 4.77 15.60 16.74
N PRO A 208 4.05 15.35 15.67
CA PRO A 208 2.64 15.77 15.53
C PRO A 208 1.73 15.25 16.64
N ILE A 209 1.97 14.03 17.12
CA ILE A 209 1.18 13.45 18.24
C ILE A 209 1.37 14.22 19.55
N GLY A 210 2.44 15.01 19.66
CA GLY A 210 2.72 15.84 20.82
C GLY A 210 3.30 15.11 22.03
N THR A 211 3.05 15.66 23.21
CA THR A 211 3.52 15.08 24.48
C THR A 211 2.35 14.84 25.42
N LYS A 212 2.40 13.74 26.17
CA LYS A 212 1.36 13.34 27.10
C LYS A 212 1.04 14.46 28.11
N ASP A 213 2.07 15.10 28.68
CA ASP A 213 1.90 16.16 29.66
C ASP A 213 1.10 17.36 29.12
N VAL A 214 1.38 17.79 27.88
CA VAL A 214 0.62 18.87 27.26
C VAL A 214 -0.79 18.40 26.93
N LEU A 215 -0.99 17.24 26.35
CA LEU A 215 -2.32 16.71 26.00
C LEU A 215 -3.24 16.55 27.22
N GLU A 216 -2.69 16.13 28.37
CA GLU A 216 -3.45 15.99 29.60
C GLU A 216 -3.82 17.35 30.25
N ASN A 217 -2.96 18.38 30.09
CA ASN A 217 -3.01 19.56 30.96
C ASN A 217 -3.14 20.91 30.23
N PHE A 218 -3.18 20.95 28.87
CA PHE A 218 -3.23 22.24 28.16
C PHE A 218 -4.48 23.04 28.49
N GLU A 219 -4.30 24.37 28.58
CA GLU A 219 -5.40 25.32 28.75
C GLU A 219 -6.13 25.53 27.41
N TYR A 220 -7.45 25.66 27.44
CA TYR A 220 -8.28 25.86 26.24
C TYR A 220 -7.78 27.00 25.33
N ASP A 221 -7.25 28.07 25.95
CA ASP A 221 -6.73 29.23 25.21
C ASP A 221 -5.48 28.88 24.38
N SER A 222 -4.70 27.88 24.75
CA SER A 222 -3.54 27.41 23.95
C SER A 222 -3.99 26.85 22.62
N LEU A 223 -5.03 26.01 22.60
CA LEU A 223 -5.63 25.47 21.38
C LEU A 223 -6.28 26.56 20.54
N LYS A 224 -7.11 27.41 21.16
CA LYS A 224 -7.76 28.54 20.46
C LYS A 224 -6.75 29.50 19.85
N ARG A 225 -5.60 29.73 20.52
CA ARG A 225 -4.49 30.52 19.99
C ARG A 225 -3.88 29.87 18.75
N PHE A 226 -3.62 28.56 18.77
CA PHE A 226 -3.11 27.85 17.60
C PHE A 226 -4.06 27.99 16.40
N TYR A 227 -5.34 27.73 16.59
CA TYR A 227 -6.35 27.87 15.53
C TYR A 227 -6.40 29.31 14.98
N LYS A 228 -6.47 30.31 15.83
CA LYS A 228 -6.51 31.72 15.43
C LYS A 228 -5.26 32.19 14.70
N ASP A 229 -4.09 31.71 15.08
CA ASP A 229 -2.81 32.12 14.48
C ASP A 229 -2.59 31.50 13.12
N TRP A 230 -3.06 30.28 12.88
CA TRP A 230 -2.64 29.46 11.75
C TRP A 230 -3.76 29.09 10.78
N TYR A 231 -5.04 29.04 11.20
CA TYR A 231 -6.17 28.76 10.30
C TYR A 231 -6.63 30.08 9.68
N ARG A 232 -5.97 30.46 8.61
CA ARG A 232 -6.21 31.72 7.92
C ARG A 232 -6.02 31.59 6.41
N PRO A 233 -6.74 32.38 5.58
CA PRO A 233 -6.80 32.20 4.13
C PRO A 233 -5.46 32.15 3.40
N ASP A 234 -4.48 32.97 3.80
CA ASP A 234 -3.16 33.02 3.13
C ASP A 234 -2.30 31.77 3.35
N LEU A 235 -2.66 30.92 4.32
CA LEU A 235 -2.04 29.62 4.60
C LEU A 235 -2.92 28.43 4.18
N MET A 236 -3.98 28.68 3.40
CA MET A 236 -4.91 27.62 3.01
C MET A 236 -5.03 27.46 1.51
N ALA A 237 -5.29 26.23 1.10
CA ALA A 237 -5.76 25.92 -0.24
C ALA A 237 -6.99 25.04 -0.19
N VAL A 238 -7.89 25.25 -1.15
CA VAL A 238 -9.02 24.35 -1.45
C VAL A 238 -8.73 23.63 -2.74
N VAL A 239 -8.75 22.31 -2.69
CA VAL A 239 -8.63 21.45 -3.88
C VAL A 239 -9.98 20.81 -4.15
N ALA A 240 -10.48 20.93 -5.37
CA ALA A 240 -11.75 20.35 -5.81
C ALA A 240 -11.56 19.62 -7.15
N VAL A 241 -11.61 18.30 -7.13
CA VAL A 241 -11.44 17.45 -8.32
C VAL A 241 -12.58 16.45 -8.40
N GLY A 242 -13.29 16.41 -9.50
CA GLY A 242 -14.38 15.47 -9.65
C GLY A 242 -15.33 15.76 -10.81
N ASP A 243 -16.46 15.06 -10.84
CA ASP A 243 -17.44 15.10 -11.91
C ASP A 243 -18.41 16.28 -11.74
N VAL A 244 -17.87 17.48 -11.77
CA VAL A 244 -18.60 18.76 -11.75
C VAL A 244 -17.85 19.77 -12.62
N ASP A 245 -18.59 20.64 -13.29
CA ASP A 245 -17.94 21.65 -14.14
C ASP A 245 -17.11 22.66 -13.33
N VAL A 246 -16.02 23.11 -13.93
CA VAL A 246 -15.02 23.98 -13.30
C VAL A 246 -15.62 25.33 -12.83
N ALA A 247 -16.59 25.90 -13.58
CA ALA A 247 -17.17 27.17 -13.23
C ALA A 247 -18.08 27.07 -11.99
N THR A 248 -18.82 25.98 -11.86
CA THR A 248 -19.63 25.67 -10.67
C THR A 248 -18.74 25.52 -9.43
N LEU A 249 -17.67 24.73 -9.51
CA LEU A 249 -16.75 24.54 -8.39
C LEU A 249 -16.06 25.87 -8.01
N GLU A 250 -15.61 26.64 -8.99
CA GLU A 250 -14.99 27.95 -8.73
C GLU A 250 -15.95 28.93 -8.04
N GLN A 251 -17.21 28.95 -8.47
CA GLN A 251 -18.22 29.83 -7.86
C GLN A 251 -18.46 29.45 -6.40
N LYS A 252 -18.60 28.14 -6.11
CA LYS A 252 -18.73 27.65 -4.73
C LYS A 252 -17.54 28.03 -3.85
N ILE A 253 -16.32 27.88 -4.34
CA ILE A 253 -15.12 28.31 -3.60
C ILE A 253 -15.17 29.81 -3.31
N LYS A 254 -15.57 30.63 -4.28
CA LYS A 254 -15.72 32.09 -4.08
C LYS A 254 -16.79 32.45 -3.05
N ASP A 255 -17.93 31.78 -3.10
CA ASP A 255 -19.07 32.06 -2.24
C ASP A 255 -18.77 31.66 -0.78
N HIS A 256 -18.15 30.49 -0.55
CA HIS A 256 -17.84 29.97 0.78
C HIS A 256 -16.59 30.62 1.38
N PHE A 257 -15.53 30.81 0.62
CA PHE A 257 -14.23 31.22 1.17
C PHE A 257 -13.88 32.68 0.94
N GLY A 258 -14.55 33.36 0.02
CA GLY A 258 -14.25 34.76 -0.33
C GLY A 258 -14.54 35.77 0.79
N GLY A 259 -15.43 35.39 1.73
CA GLY A 259 -15.81 36.23 2.88
C GLY A 259 -14.92 36.04 4.12
N ILE A 260 -14.02 35.07 4.15
CA ILE A 260 -13.15 34.80 5.30
C ILE A 260 -12.14 35.94 5.46
N GLU A 261 -12.18 36.62 6.61
CA GLU A 261 -11.33 37.77 6.88
C GLU A 261 -9.90 37.35 7.28
N MET A 262 -8.92 38.08 6.74
CA MET A 262 -7.53 37.97 7.21
C MET A 262 -7.35 38.68 8.56
N PRO A 263 -6.57 38.08 9.48
CA PRO A 263 -6.14 38.77 10.70
C PRO A 263 -5.43 40.09 10.37
N LYS A 264 -5.66 41.13 11.20
CA LYS A 264 -5.05 42.45 10.96
C LYS A 264 -3.53 42.47 11.08
N ASP A 265 -2.96 41.61 11.91
CA ASP A 265 -1.53 41.42 12.15
C ASP A 265 -1.20 39.93 12.18
N PRO A 266 -1.12 39.27 11.02
CA PRO A 266 -0.94 37.85 10.97
C PRO A 266 0.48 37.44 11.41
N LYS A 267 0.57 36.46 12.29
CA LYS A 267 1.85 35.90 12.74
C LYS A 267 2.60 35.32 11.53
N PRO A 268 3.89 35.67 11.32
CA PRO A 268 4.63 35.19 10.17
C PRO A 268 4.85 33.66 10.27
N ARG A 269 4.54 32.93 9.21
CA ARG A 269 4.87 31.51 9.13
C ARG A 269 6.40 31.41 8.90
N LYS A 270 7.08 30.86 9.90
CA LYS A 270 8.52 30.63 9.83
C LYS A 270 8.82 29.26 9.27
N THR A 271 9.90 29.13 8.54
CA THR A 271 10.54 27.85 8.21
C THR A 271 11.63 27.56 9.26
N PHE A 272 11.90 26.29 9.46
CA PHE A 272 12.88 25.82 10.42
C PHE A 272 13.86 24.90 9.69
N ASP A 273 15.15 25.22 9.79
CA ASP A 273 16.19 24.50 9.08
C ASP A 273 16.67 23.28 9.87
N LEU A 274 17.30 22.37 9.17
CA LEU A 274 18.05 21.25 9.73
C LEU A 274 19.55 21.57 9.60
N PRO A 275 20.21 21.97 10.70
CA PRO A 275 21.58 22.45 10.64
C PRO A 275 22.56 21.39 10.14
N ASN A 276 23.57 21.85 9.40
CA ASN A 276 24.70 21.02 8.98
C ASN A 276 25.62 20.68 10.15
N HIS A 277 26.27 19.51 10.11
CA HIS A 277 27.23 19.05 11.10
C HIS A 277 28.44 18.36 10.44
N LYS A 278 29.57 18.40 11.09
CA LYS A 278 30.82 17.82 10.55
C LYS A 278 31.02 16.37 10.98
N GLU A 279 30.57 16.04 12.18
CA GLU A 279 30.71 14.71 12.76
C GLU A 279 29.66 13.76 12.18
N THR A 280 30.02 12.50 12.02
CA THR A 280 29.03 11.43 11.84
C THR A 280 28.31 11.17 13.15
N PHE A 281 27.00 11.32 13.17
CA PHE A 281 26.19 10.91 14.32
C PHE A 281 25.82 9.43 14.21
N ILE A 282 25.98 8.72 15.31
CA ILE A 282 25.64 7.30 15.41
C ILE A 282 24.64 7.16 16.55
N ALA A 283 23.48 6.58 16.25
CA ALA A 283 22.48 6.18 17.22
C ALA A 283 22.36 4.64 17.19
N ILE A 284 22.42 4.02 18.35
CA ILE A 284 22.24 2.59 18.51
C ILE A 284 21.22 2.41 19.63
N GLU A 285 20.04 1.97 19.26
CA GLU A 285 18.91 1.85 20.18
C GLU A 285 18.36 0.43 20.15
N SER A 286 18.02 -0.10 21.32
CA SER A 286 17.44 -1.43 21.43
C SER A 286 16.26 -1.44 22.38
N ASP A 287 15.32 -2.36 22.12
CA ASP A 287 14.14 -2.52 22.93
C ASP A 287 13.73 -4.00 23.00
N LYS A 288 13.22 -4.45 24.13
CA LYS A 288 12.83 -5.86 24.36
C LYS A 288 11.66 -6.30 23.47
N GLU A 289 10.81 -5.38 23.08
CA GLU A 289 9.63 -5.62 22.24
C GLU A 289 9.89 -5.38 20.77
N ALA A 290 11.08 -4.91 20.37
CA ALA A 290 11.41 -4.68 18.98
C ALA A 290 11.36 -5.98 18.18
N SER A 291 10.58 -5.97 17.10
CA SER A 291 10.37 -7.16 16.25
C SER A 291 11.49 -7.38 15.26
N PHE A 292 12.21 -6.32 14.87
CA PHE A 292 13.21 -6.32 13.79
C PHE A 292 14.43 -5.53 14.16
N SER A 293 15.56 -5.88 13.53
CA SER A 293 16.72 -4.99 13.46
C SER A 293 16.66 -4.16 12.20
N GLN A 294 16.97 -2.87 12.32
CA GLN A 294 17.02 -1.94 11.21
C GLN A 294 18.35 -1.19 11.18
N VAL A 295 18.76 -0.84 9.97
CA VAL A 295 19.94 -0.02 9.69
C VAL A 295 19.53 1.10 8.78
N GLN A 296 19.86 2.33 9.16
CA GLN A 296 19.66 3.50 8.31
C GLN A 296 20.98 4.30 8.23
N VAL A 297 21.37 4.68 7.03
CA VAL A 297 22.47 5.60 6.77
C VAL A 297 21.90 6.77 5.99
N LEU A 298 21.95 7.96 6.56
CA LEU A 298 21.52 9.19 5.91
C LEU A 298 22.72 10.07 5.66
N PHE A 299 22.83 10.60 4.45
CA PHE A 299 23.77 11.63 4.04
C PHE A 299 22.92 12.86 3.68
N LYS A 300 22.72 13.74 4.67
CA LYS A 300 21.91 14.95 4.47
C LYS A 300 22.65 15.92 3.56
N ASP A 301 21.94 16.55 2.65
CA ASP A 301 22.50 17.54 1.77
C ASP A 301 23.03 18.74 2.55
N LYS A 302 24.07 19.36 2.01
CA LYS A 302 24.63 20.56 2.60
C LYS A 302 23.75 21.78 2.34
N GLU A 303 23.26 21.87 1.13
CA GLU A 303 22.37 22.94 0.68
C GLU A 303 20.93 22.61 1.10
N ASP A 304 20.12 23.63 1.18
CA ASP A 304 18.71 23.48 1.47
C ASP A 304 17.96 23.00 0.22
N ALA A 305 16.94 22.17 0.44
CA ALA A 305 16.06 21.67 -0.61
C ALA A 305 15.44 22.82 -1.41
N GLN A 306 15.47 22.70 -2.72
CA GLN A 306 14.84 23.64 -3.64
C GLN A 306 13.88 22.86 -4.55
N PRO A 307 12.65 23.31 -4.71
CA PRO A 307 11.74 22.65 -5.65
C PRO A 307 12.22 22.82 -7.09
N ASP A 308 11.94 21.83 -7.92
CA ASP A 308 12.22 21.91 -9.35
C ASP A 308 11.41 23.05 -9.99
N HIS A 309 12.08 23.95 -10.68
CA HIS A 309 11.43 25.08 -11.35
C HIS A 309 11.69 25.14 -12.85
N THR A 310 12.77 24.53 -13.29
CA THR A 310 13.20 24.57 -14.69
C THR A 310 13.20 23.18 -15.31
N LEU A 311 13.19 23.15 -16.65
CA LEU A 311 13.33 21.89 -17.39
C LEU A 311 14.65 21.18 -17.07
N LYS A 312 15.67 21.94 -16.69
CA LYS A 312 16.95 21.38 -16.28
C LYS A 312 16.80 20.63 -14.95
N ASP A 313 16.16 21.25 -13.96
CA ASP A 313 15.91 20.62 -12.65
C ASP A 313 15.11 19.32 -12.84
N TYR A 314 14.03 19.38 -13.63
CA TYR A 314 13.19 18.20 -13.93
C TYR A 314 13.99 17.07 -14.63
N ARG A 315 14.93 17.42 -15.51
CA ARG A 315 15.84 16.45 -16.11
C ARG A 315 16.83 15.87 -15.08
N GLU A 316 17.29 16.68 -14.12
CA GLU A 316 18.14 16.23 -13.02
C GLU A 316 17.40 15.20 -12.15
N SER A 317 16.14 15.44 -11.83
CA SER A 317 15.27 14.45 -11.13
C SER A 317 15.12 13.12 -11.91
N MET A 318 15.12 13.17 -13.27
CA MET A 318 15.17 11.92 -14.08
C MET A 318 16.50 11.18 -13.92
N VAL A 319 17.63 11.89 -13.81
CA VAL A 319 18.95 11.28 -13.57
C VAL A 319 19.00 10.62 -12.19
N GLU A 320 18.44 11.26 -11.17
CA GLU A 320 18.29 10.71 -9.82
C GLU A 320 17.37 9.47 -9.78
N GLY A 321 16.28 9.50 -10.54
CA GLY A 321 15.39 8.36 -10.70
C GLY A 321 16.10 7.14 -11.32
N LEU A 322 16.96 7.35 -12.31
CA LEU A 322 17.79 6.29 -12.90
C LEU A 322 18.80 5.74 -11.89
N PHE A 323 19.46 6.61 -11.12
CA PHE A 323 20.36 6.19 -10.06
C PHE A 323 19.65 5.31 -9.05
N SER A 324 18.51 5.78 -8.53
CA SER A 324 17.70 5.05 -7.55
C SER A 324 17.24 3.69 -8.08
N GLN A 325 16.81 3.63 -9.34
CA GLN A 325 16.39 2.36 -9.94
C GLN A 325 17.56 1.35 -10.02
N MET A 326 18.75 1.80 -10.44
CA MET A 326 19.89 0.91 -10.61
C MET A 326 20.48 0.43 -9.29
N ILE A 327 20.61 1.31 -8.28
CA ILE A 327 21.12 0.89 -6.96
C ILE A 327 20.17 -0.12 -6.29
N ASN A 328 18.86 0.10 -6.43
CA ASN A 328 17.88 -0.80 -5.83
C ASN A 328 17.82 -2.16 -6.55
N ASN A 329 18.02 -2.20 -7.86
CA ASN A 329 18.15 -3.48 -8.59
C ASN A 329 19.33 -4.30 -8.05
N ARG A 330 20.48 -3.68 -7.74
CA ARG A 330 21.62 -4.37 -7.12
C ARG A 330 21.32 -4.84 -5.70
N LEU A 331 20.64 -4.02 -4.89
CA LEU A 331 20.25 -4.41 -3.54
C LEU A 331 19.26 -5.58 -3.56
N ASP A 332 18.35 -5.63 -4.54
CA ASP A 332 17.45 -6.77 -4.73
C ASP A 332 18.21 -8.05 -5.15
N GLU A 333 19.23 -7.96 -6.00
CA GLU A 333 20.08 -9.12 -6.33
C GLU A 333 20.82 -9.64 -5.08
N LEU A 334 21.34 -8.74 -4.23
CA LEU A 334 21.99 -9.11 -2.96
C LEU A 334 21.00 -9.77 -1.99
N ARG A 335 19.76 -9.28 -1.93
CA ARG A 335 18.67 -9.88 -1.15
C ARG A 335 18.35 -11.32 -1.60
N ASN A 336 18.48 -11.60 -2.89
CA ASN A 336 18.23 -12.92 -3.48
C ASN A 336 19.47 -13.83 -3.48
N SER A 337 20.59 -13.39 -2.90
CA SER A 337 21.80 -14.21 -2.78
C SER A 337 21.63 -15.38 -1.77
N PRO A 338 22.45 -16.43 -1.85
CA PRO A 338 22.35 -17.60 -0.95
C PRO A 338 22.47 -17.28 0.55
N ASN A 339 23.20 -16.22 0.90
CA ASN A 339 23.34 -15.71 2.27
C ASN A 339 22.95 -14.23 2.30
N PRO A 340 21.66 -13.92 2.27
CA PRO A 340 21.20 -12.55 2.14
C PRO A 340 21.64 -11.69 3.34
N PRO A 341 22.22 -10.51 3.09
CA PRO A 341 22.68 -9.64 4.17
C PRO A 341 21.54 -8.93 4.90
N PHE A 342 20.35 -8.93 4.30
CA PHE A 342 19.14 -8.31 4.82
C PHE A 342 17.90 -8.98 4.23
N VAL A 343 16.79 -8.85 4.93
CA VAL A 343 15.46 -9.26 4.46
C VAL A 343 14.94 -8.31 3.39
N TYR A 344 15.21 -7.01 3.57
CA TYR A 344 14.81 -5.94 2.69
C TYR A 344 15.83 -4.80 2.77
N GLY A 345 16.17 -4.21 1.64
CA GLY A 345 17.09 -3.06 1.57
C GLY A 345 16.76 -2.15 0.40
N PHE A 346 16.94 -0.84 0.58
CA PHE A 346 16.76 0.13 -0.49
C PHE A 346 17.62 1.39 -0.26
N SER A 347 17.85 2.14 -1.34
CA SER A 347 18.51 3.45 -1.29
C SER A 347 17.80 4.44 -2.22
N TYR A 348 17.69 5.69 -1.80
CA TYR A 348 17.14 6.78 -2.62
C TYR A 348 17.60 8.14 -2.11
N HIS A 349 17.55 9.14 -2.98
CA HIS A 349 17.68 10.56 -2.63
C HIS A 349 16.28 11.19 -2.56
N GLY A 350 16.03 12.06 -1.57
CA GLY A 350 14.76 12.75 -1.41
C GLY A 350 14.57 13.41 -0.06
N GLY A 351 13.36 13.88 0.21
CA GLY A 351 13.01 14.64 1.39
C GLY A 351 13.29 13.96 2.72
N THR A 352 13.54 14.76 3.74
CA THR A 352 13.63 14.34 5.15
C THR A 352 12.34 14.73 5.89
N TYR A 353 12.33 14.62 7.23
CA TYR A 353 11.23 15.16 8.05
C TYR A 353 11.12 16.70 7.95
N ALA A 354 12.25 17.39 7.71
CA ALA A 354 12.26 18.82 7.52
C ALA A 354 12.15 19.18 6.04
N LYS A 355 11.13 19.93 5.65
CA LYS A 355 10.90 20.38 4.26
C LYS A 355 12.08 21.10 3.63
N THR A 356 12.96 21.67 4.44
CA THR A 356 14.13 22.43 3.99
C THR A 356 15.34 21.56 3.66
N LYS A 357 15.27 20.21 3.84
CA LYS A 357 16.45 19.37 3.70
C LYS A 357 16.12 18.05 3.01
N GLU A 358 16.95 17.70 2.03
CA GLU A 358 16.97 16.37 1.41
C GLU A 358 18.14 15.55 1.90
N ALA A 359 18.10 14.24 1.65
CA ALA A 359 19.15 13.31 2.00
C ALA A 359 19.19 12.13 1.04
N TYR A 360 20.38 11.64 0.73
CA TYR A 360 20.55 10.30 0.24
C TYR A 360 20.46 9.32 1.42
N ARG A 361 19.59 8.34 1.31
CA ARG A 361 19.32 7.37 2.37
C ARG A 361 19.57 5.97 1.87
N SER A 362 20.26 5.15 2.68
CA SER A 362 20.31 3.70 2.53
C SER A 362 19.67 3.06 3.77
N PHE A 363 18.79 2.10 3.56
CA PHE A 363 18.03 1.42 4.60
C PHE A 363 18.12 -0.10 4.42
N ALA A 364 18.18 -0.84 5.52
CA ALA A 364 17.98 -2.28 5.52
C ALA A 364 17.24 -2.74 6.77
N MET A 365 16.40 -3.77 6.60
CA MET A 365 15.84 -4.57 7.67
C MET A 365 16.54 -5.93 7.67
N THR A 366 17.00 -6.38 8.82
CA THR A 366 17.85 -7.56 8.93
C THR A 366 17.48 -8.43 10.14
N SER A 367 18.16 -9.56 10.28
CA SER A 367 18.05 -10.45 11.45
C SER A 367 18.49 -9.74 12.73
N GLU A 368 18.16 -10.32 13.87
CA GLU A 368 18.47 -9.80 15.20
C GLU A 368 19.94 -9.35 15.37
N THR A 369 20.87 -10.12 14.80
CA THR A 369 22.32 -9.88 14.88
C THR A 369 22.94 -9.40 13.57
N GLY A 370 22.14 -9.15 12.55
CA GLY A 370 22.60 -8.84 11.20
C GLY A 370 22.96 -7.37 10.93
N GLN A 371 22.83 -6.47 11.91
CA GLN A 371 22.97 -5.03 11.74
C GLN A 371 24.30 -4.61 11.12
N LEU A 372 25.45 -5.13 11.65
CA LEU A 372 26.76 -4.79 11.11
C LEU A 372 26.95 -5.31 9.69
N LYS A 373 26.45 -6.52 9.38
CA LYS A 373 26.53 -7.09 8.03
C LYS A 373 25.68 -6.31 7.04
N ALA A 374 24.47 -5.94 7.42
CA ALA A 374 23.59 -5.11 6.60
C ALA A 374 24.21 -3.73 6.36
N LEU A 375 24.73 -3.08 7.42
CA LEU A 375 25.43 -1.80 7.29
C LEU A 375 26.64 -1.91 6.36
N GLU A 376 27.48 -2.94 6.56
CA GLU A 376 28.64 -3.22 5.69
C GLU A 376 28.21 -3.32 4.23
N THR A 377 27.17 -4.10 3.95
CA THR A 377 26.70 -4.32 2.58
C THR A 377 26.17 -3.05 1.93
N LEU A 378 25.37 -2.25 2.66
CA LEU A 378 24.88 -0.97 2.15
C LEU A 378 26.03 -0.01 1.84
N LEU A 379 27.03 0.08 2.73
CA LEU A 379 28.20 0.93 2.56
C LEU A 379 29.09 0.44 1.42
N GLU A 380 29.32 -0.89 1.32
CA GLU A 380 30.11 -1.48 0.24
C GLU A 380 29.48 -1.23 -1.13
N GLU A 381 28.16 -1.40 -1.26
CA GLU A 381 27.51 -1.17 -2.55
C GLU A 381 27.55 0.29 -2.96
N ASN A 382 27.34 1.22 -2.02
CA ASN A 382 27.56 2.63 -2.25
C ASN A 382 29.02 2.92 -2.67
N GLN A 383 30.00 2.31 -2.01
CA GLN A 383 31.44 2.46 -2.32
C GLN A 383 31.79 1.79 -3.66
N ARG A 384 31.16 0.67 -4.02
CA ARG A 384 31.31 -0.01 -5.31
C ARG A 384 30.86 0.90 -6.46
N VAL A 385 29.69 1.54 -6.31
CA VAL A 385 29.22 2.54 -7.28
C VAL A 385 30.20 3.71 -7.37
N LYS A 386 30.76 4.18 -6.25
CA LYS A 386 31.74 5.25 -6.23
C LYS A 386 33.05 4.88 -6.94
N GLN A 387 33.52 3.63 -6.83
CA GLN A 387 34.77 3.16 -7.43
C GLN A 387 34.61 2.80 -8.92
N HIS A 388 33.48 2.20 -9.31
CA HIS A 388 33.30 1.58 -10.61
C HIS A 388 32.14 2.13 -11.41
N GLY A 389 31.19 2.79 -10.78
CA GLY A 389 29.92 3.24 -11.38
C GLY A 389 28.96 2.09 -11.64
N PHE A 390 27.88 2.44 -12.32
CA PHE A 390 26.97 1.49 -12.96
C PHE A 390 27.44 1.17 -14.37
N PHE A 391 26.91 0.09 -14.95
CA PHE A 391 27.25 -0.38 -16.29
C PHE A 391 26.15 -0.11 -17.31
N GLU A 392 26.50 -0.13 -18.60
CA GLU A 392 25.58 0.19 -19.68
C GLU A 392 24.33 -0.75 -19.70
N GLY A 393 24.49 -2.03 -19.37
CA GLY A 393 23.39 -2.97 -19.32
C GLY A 393 22.35 -2.61 -18.27
N GLU A 394 22.79 -2.23 -17.05
CA GLU A 394 21.91 -1.76 -15.97
C GLU A 394 21.16 -0.48 -16.38
N PHE A 395 21.90 0.46 -16.99
CA PHE A 395 21.39 1.76 -17.41
C PHE A 395 20.32 1.63 -18.50
N GLU A 396 20.51 0.78 -19.50
CA GLU A 396 19.52 0.56 -20.55
C GLU A 396 18.28 -0.17 -20.03
N ARG A 397 18.44 -1.09 -19.07
CA ARG A 397 17.29 -1.73 -18.39
C ARG A 397 16.49 -0.70 -17.56
N ALA A 398 17.17 0.12 -16.76
CA ALA A 398 16.52 1.16 -15.96
C ALA A 398 15.74 2.17 -16.83
N LYS A 399 16.30 2.57 -18.00
CA LYS A 399 15.56 3.41 -18.96
C LYS A 399 14.30 2.74 -19.48
N LYS A 400 14.37 1.45 -19.83
CA LYS A 400 13.20 0.69 -20.29
C LYS A 400 12.12 0.61 -19.21
N ASP A 401 12.50 0.34 -17.98
CA ASP A 401 11.57 0.23 -16.85
C ASP A 401 10.88 1.56 -16.55
N ILE A 402 11.64 2.66 -16.51
CA ILE A 402 11.07 3.99 -16.31
C ILE A 402 10.12 4.34 -17.45
N MET A 403 10.53 4.10 -18.71
CA MET A 403 9.71 4.43 -19.87
C MET A 403 8.41 3.60 -19.92
N ALA A 404 8.47 2.31 -19.55
CA ALA A 404 7.29 1.45 -19.49
C ALA A 404 6.26 1.93 -18.46
N ARG A 405 6.74 2.34 -17.27
CA ARG A 405 5.86 2.93 -16.23
C ARG A 405 5.24 4.25 -16.69
N MET A 406 6.04 5.11 -17.31
CA MET A 406 5.56 6.40 -17.82
C MET A 406 4.54 6.21 -18.95
N GLU A 407 4.77 5.26 -19.86
CA GLU A 407 3.81 4.90 -20.92
C GLU A 407 2.48 4.41 -20.34
N LYS A 408 2.53 3.54 -19.31
CA LYS A 408 1.33 3.05 -18.61
C LYS A 408 0.55 4.21 -18.00
N SER A 409 1.22 5.10 -17.26
CA SER A 409 0.57 6.26 -16.64
C SER A 409 -0.07 7.19 -17.68
N TYR A 410 0.62 7.42 -18.81
CA TYR A 410 0.08 8.21 -19.92
C TYR A 410 -1.14 7.57 -20.57
N LYS A 411 -1.14 6.26 -20.81
CA LYS A 411 -2.28 5.54 -21.38
C LYS A 411 -3.50 5.56 -20.48
N ASP A 412 -3.28 5.45 -19.15
CA ASP A 412 -4.35 5.41 -18.15
C ASP A 412 -4.79 6.80 -17.65
N LYS A 413 -4.25 7.89 -18.21
CA LYS A 413 -4.51 9.26 -17.73
C LYS A 413 -5.99 9.64 -17.62
N ASP A 414 -6.80 9.21 -18.60
CA ASP A 414 -8.24 9.51 -18.64
C ASP A 414 -9.07 8.54 -17.76
N LYS A 415 -8.40 7.56 -17.13
CA LYS A 415 -8.96 6.55 -16.24
C LYS A 415 -8.47 6.71 -14.80
N MET A 416 -7.71 7.78 -14.52
CA MET A 416 -7.19 8.05 -13.17
C MET A 416 -8.32 8.61 -12.30
N GLU A 417 -8.41 8.08 -11.08
CA GLU A 417 -9.40 8.52 -10.11
C GLU A 417 -9.06 9.84 -9.48
N SER A 418 -10.09 10.63 -9.14
CA SER A 418 -9.97 11.96 -8.54
C SER A 418 -9.17 11.95 -7.24
N ASN A 419 -9.33 10.92 -6.40
CA ASN A 419 -8.60 10.78 -5.13
C ASN A 419 -7.07 10.66 -5.29
N ARG A 420 -6.59 10.16 -6.44
CA ARG A 420 -5.15 10.11 -6.76
C ARG A 420 -4.64 11.43 -7.30
N ILE A 421 -5.45 12.11 -8.10
CA ILE A 421 -5.10 13.39 -8.72
C ILE A 421 -4.90 14.47 -7.67
N VAL A 422 -5.78 14.55 -6.66
CA VAL A 422 -5.73 15.61 -5.62
C VAL A 422 -4.41 15.64 -4.85
N GLY A 423 -3.72 14.50 -4.71
CA GLY A 423 -2.43 14.43 -4.01
C GLY A 423 -1.35 15.28 -4.65
N GLU A 424 -1.27 15.34 -5.98
CA GLU A 424 -0.34 16.18 -6.73
C GLU A 424 -0.59 17.68 -6.43
N TYR A 425 -1.85 18.10 -6.36
CA TYR A 425 -2.21 19.50 -6.11
C TYR A 425 -1.92 19.91 -4.67
N VAL A 426 -2.08 19.01 -3.73
CA VAL A 426 -1.68 19.21 -2.33
C VAL A 426 -0.17 19.44 -2.24
N ARG A 427 0.66 18.59 -2.87
CA ARG A 427 2.12 18.73 -2.87
C ARG A 427 2.57 19.99 -3.62
N HIS A 428 1.95 20.31 -4.76
CA HIS A 428 2.23 21.58 -5.43
C HIS A 428 1.99 22.79 -4.52
N TYR A 429 0.90 22.79 -3.75
CA TYR A 429 0.63 23.89 -2.82
C TYR A 429 1.61 23.96 -1.65
N LEU A 430 1.94 22.81 -1.06
CA LEU A 430 2.75 22.73 0.15
C LEU A 430 4.26 22.81 -0.12
N GLU A 431 4.72 22.27 -1.25
CA GLU A 431 6.13 22.03 -1.54
C GLU A 431 6.61 22.69 -2.84
N ASN A 432 5.67 23.28 -3.60
CA ASN A 432 5.91 23.79 -4.97
C ASN A 432 6.40 22.70 -5.94
N GLU A 433 6.02 21.43 -5.71
CA GLU A 433 6.29 20.35 -6.66
C GLU A 433 5.76 20.71 -8.06
N PRO A 434 6.54 20.54 -9.14
CA PRO A 434 6.06 20.86 -10.48
C PRO A 434 4.87 20.01 -10.89
N MET A 435 3.94 20.61 -11.60
CA MET A 435 2.67 19.99 -11.99
C MET A 435 2.39 20.20 -13.48
N PRO A 436 3.20 19.64 -14.39
CA PRO A 436 3.03 19.83 -15.83
C PRO A 436 1.93 18.97 -16.46
N GLY A 437 1.55 17.88 -15.75
CA GLY A 437 0.60 16.87 -16.19
C GLY A 437 1.21 15.77 -17.04
N ILE A 438 0.69 14.55 -16.87
CA ILE A 438 1.26 13.31 -17.39
C ILE A 438 1.50 13.29 -18.92
N SER A 439 0.69 14.02 -19.70
CA SER A 439 0.90 14.11 -21.14
C SER A 439 2.20 14.82 -21.49
N TRP A 440 2.48 15.91 -20.79
CA TRP A 440 3.73 16.64 -20.95
C TRP A 440 4.91 15.82 -20.40
N GLU A 441 4.77 15.21 -19.25
CA GLU A 441 5.80 14.38 -18.63
C GLU A 441 6.22 13.21 -19.54
N TYR A 442 5.24 12.49 -20.10
CA TYR A 442 5.51 11.40 -21.04
C TYR A 442 6.30 11.87 -22.26
N ASP A 443 5.90 13.00 -22.86
CA ASP A 443 6.59 13.56 -24.03
C ASP A 443 8.01 14.05 -23.65
N PHE A 444 8.16 14.64 -22.46
CA PHE A 444 9.44 15.09 -21.94
C PHE A 444 10.40 13.91 -21.67
N TYR A 445 9.91 12.87 -20.99
CA TYR A 445 10.69 11.65 -20.75
C TYR A 445 11.12 10.99 -22.07
N LYS A 446 10.22 10.90 -23.02
CA LYS A 446 10.51 10.33 -24.33
C LYS A 446 11.61 11.10 -25.09
N GLN A 447 11.65 12.41 -24.92
CA GLN A 447 12.67 13.27 -25.55
C GLN A 447 13.98 13.29 -24.74
N GLN A 448 13.91 13.38 -23.43
CA GLN A 448 15.08 13.62 -22.60
C GLN A 448 15.79 12.36 -22.10
N LEU A 449 15.06 11.28 -21.81
CA LEU A 449 15.64 10.03 -21.31
C LEU A 449 16.74 9.47 -22.23
N PRO A 450 16.61 9.49 -23.58
CA PRO A 450 17.69 9.07 -24.47
C PRO A 450 18.93 9.98 -24.44
N THR A 451 18.81 11.23 -23.96
CA THR A 451 19.93 12.18 -23.89
C THR A 451 20.75 12.05 -22.62
N ILE A 452 20.21 11.41 -21.60
CA ILE A 452 20.92 11.17 -20.35
C ILE A 452 22.03 10.15 -20.59
N SER A 453 23.22 10.49 -20.11
CA SER A 453 24.38 9.60 -20.19
C SER A 453 24.62 8.86 -18.87
N LEU A 454 25.17 7.66 -18.96
CA LEU A 454 25.60 6.88 -17.80
C LEU A 454 26.62 7.67 -16.94
N LYS A 455 27.43 8.53 -17.57
CA LYS A 455 28.39 9.39 -16.83
C LYS A 455 27.70 10.39 -15.90
N GLU A 456 26.57 10.97 -16.31
CA GLU A 456 25.79 11.89 -15.47
C GLU A 456 25.25 11.14 -14.25
N VAL A 457 24.67 9.96 -14.46
CA VAL A 457 24.13 9.14 -13.35
C VAL A 457 25.25 8.70 -12.39
N ASN A 458 26.37 8.24 -12.90
CA ASN A 458 27.53 7.83 -12.10
C ASN A 458 28.18 8.98 -11.31
N ALA A 459 27.98 10.20 -11.72
CA ALA A 459 28.52 11.36 -10.99
C ALA A 459 27.80 11.61 -9.66
N LEU A 460 26.51 11.30 -9.55
CA LEU A 460 25.66 11.59 -8.38
C LEU A 460 26.20 10.97 -7.09
N ILE A 461 26.80 9.79 -7.13
CA ILE A 461 27.30 9.12 -5.94
C ILE A 461 28.33 9.95 -5.16
N SER A 462 29.11 10.77 -5.86
CA SER A 462 30.11 11.66 -5.24
C SER A 462 29.47 12.84 -4.53
N ASP A 463 28.26 13.22 -4.94
CA ASP A 463 27.48 14.26 -4.29
C ASP A 463 26.67 13.69 -3.12
N TYR A 464 26.25 12.46 -3.19
CA TYR A 464 25.46 11.80 -2.15
C TYR A 464 26.30 11.34 -0.96
N ILE A 465 27.46 10.70 -1.18
CA ILE A 465 28.25 10.08 -0.10
C ILE A 465 29.33 11.06 0.38
N LYS A 466 29.09 11.68 1.52
CA LYS A 466 30.00 12.61 2.21
C LYS A 466 30.23 12.19 3.64
N GLU A 467 31.32 12.63 4.26
CA GLU A 467 31.58 12.35 5.67
C GLU A 467 30.82 13.30 6.59
N GLU A 468 30.62 14.55 6.17
CA GLU A 468 29.78 15.53 6.87
C GLU A 468 28.29 15.23 6.66
N ASN A 469 27.45 15.68 7.58
CA ASN A 469 26.00 15.51 7.58
C ASN A 469 25.51 14.05 7.58
N ARG A 470 26.39 13.10 7.92
CA ARG A 470 26.04 11.67 7.96
C ARG A 470 25.45 11.30 9.31
N VAL A 471 24.32 10.61 9.27
CA VAL A 471 23.66 10.02 10.44
C VAL A 471 23.50 8.51 10.21
N ILE A 472 23.90 7.70 11.18
CA ILE A 472 23.74 6.25 11.15
C ILE A 472 22.86 5.87 12.33
N ILE A 473 21.80 5.13 12.05
CA ILE A 473 20.86 4.66 13.06
C ILE A 473 20.77 3.13 12.95
N LEU A 474 21.01 2.47 14.07
CA LEU A 474 20.82 1.03 14.25
C LEU A 474 19.77 0.84 15.32
N THR A 475 18.69 0.14 14.99
CA THR A 475 17.66 -0.24 15.97
C THR A 475 17.48 -1.75 15.96
N GLY A 476 17.04 -2.32 17.08
CA GLY A 476 16.78 -3.76 17.12
C GLY A 476 16.40 -4.28 18.50
N PRO A 477 16.21 -5.61 18.61
CA PRO A 477 15.82 -6.26 19.85
C PRO A 477 16.92 -6.22 20.92
N GLU A 478 16.47 -6.17 22.18
CA GLU A 478 17.31 -6.43 23.36
C GLU A 478 16.94 -7.79 23.95
N LYS A 479 17.92 -8.73 23.96
CA LYS A 479 17.73 -10.07 24.51
C LYS A 479 18.86 -10.43 25.45
N GLU A 480 18.55 -11.24 26.49
CA GLU A 480 19.57 -11.77 27.38
C GLU A 480 20.61 -12.61 26.62
N GLY A 481 21.88 -12.30 26.80
CA GLY A 481 23.00 -12.96 26.12
C GLY A 481 23.30 -12.45 24.71
N MET A 482 22.50 -11.51 24.18
CA MET A 482 22.79 -10.88 22.88
C MET A 482 23.80 -9.75 23.05
N THR A 483 24.85 -9.74 22.25
CA THR A 483 25.80 -8.64 22.21
C THR A 483 25.30 -7.54 21.31
N GLN A 484 25.08 -6.36 21.88
CA GLN A 484 24.70 -5.18 21.11
C GLN A 484 25.88 -4.63 20.32
N VAL A 485 25.59 -4.11 19.14
CA VAL A 485 26.57 -3.36 18.31
C VAL A 485 27.03 -2.12 19.07
N THR A 486 28.30 -1.78 18.95
CA THR A 486 28.90 -0.61 19.59
C THR A 486 29.22 0.49 18.57
N GLU A 487 29.24 1.72 19.04
CA GLU A 487 29.65 2.88 18.21
C GLU A 487 31.10 2.71 17.68
N ALA A 488 31.98 2.05 18.45
CA ALA A 488 33.34 1.77 18.03
C ALA A 488 33.40 0.80 16.85
N GLU A 489 32.57 -0.23 16.86
CA GLU A 489 32.46 -1.18 15.73
C GLU A 489 31.91 -0.50 14.48
N VAL A 490 30.90 0.34 14.61
CA VAL A 490 30.35 1.12 13.48
C VAL A 490 31.43 2.04 12.90
N LYS A 491 32.17 2.76 13.74
CA LYS A 491 33.28 3.63 13.29
C LYS A 491 34.40 2.82 12.61
N SER A 492 34.78 1.68 13.19
CA SER A 492 35.78 0.79 12.58
C SER A 492 35.34 0.30 11.21
N LEU A 493 34.08 -0.10 11.08
CA LEU A 493 33.48 -0.56 9.82
C LEU A 493 33.48 0.54 8.75
N LEU A 494 33.11 1.77 9.11
CA LEU A 494 33.19 2.93 8.20
C LEU A 494 34.60 3.15 7.68
N ASP A 495 35.57 3.14 8.57
CA ASP A 495 36.98 3.31 8.23
C ASP A 495 37.54 2.20 7.33
N ASP A 496 37.08 0.97 7.57
CA ASP A 496 37.49 -0.20 6.81
C ASP A 496 36.89 -0.19 5.40
N VAL A 497 35.59 0.02 5.27
CA VAL A 497 34.90 0.08 3.96
C VAL A 497 35.47 1.20 3.10
N ASN A 498 35.74 2.35 3.68
CA ASN A 498 36.32 3.48 2.93
C ASN A 498 37.70 3.18 2.33
N LYS A 499 38.43 2.21 2.90
CA LYS A 499 39.79 1.80 2.44
C LYS A 499 39.75 0.59 1.51
N ARG A 500 38.61 -0.13 1.42
CA ARG A 500 38.54 -1.34 0.61
C ARG A 500 38.60 -1.03 -0.88
N THR A 501 39.35 -1.82 -1.60
CA THR A 501 39.19 -1.93 -3.06
C THR A 501 38.18 -3.02 -3.33
N LEU A 502 37.05 -2.66 -3.91
CA LEU A 502 35.96 -3.59 -4.19
C LEU A 502 36.06 -4.07 -5.63
N GLU A 503 35.67 -5.33 -5.87
CA GLU A 503 35.50 -5.81 -7.23
C GLU A 503 34.30 -5.11 -7.90
N PRO A 504 34.39 -4.82 -9.20
CA PRO A 504 33.28 -4.24 -9.94
C PRO A 504 32.05 -5.17 -9.92
N TYR A 505 30.86 -4.59 -10.01
CA TYR A 505 29.64 -5.39 -10.23
C TYR A 505 29.74 -6.16 -11.56
N GLU A 506 29.27 -7.41 -11.59
CA GLU A 506 29.25 -8.23 -12.79
C GLU A 506 27.85 -8.23 -13.40
N ASP A 507 27.64 -7.48 -14.48
CA ASP A 507 26.37 -7.46 -15.20
C ASP A 507 26.31 -8.64 -16.19
N LYS A 508 25.81 -9.78 -15.72
CA LYS A 508 25.65 -10.97 -16.55
C LYS A 508 24.61 -10.73 -17.64
N ALA A 509 24.99 -11.07 -18.87
CA ALA A 509 24.05 -11.04 -19.99
C ALA A 509 22.95 -12.09 -19.80
N VAL A 510 21.72 -11.76 -20.16
CA VAL A 510 20.57 -12.66 -20.10
C VAL A 510 20.05 -12.96 -21.52
N ALA A 511 19.30 -14.06 -21.64
CA ALA A 511 18.67 -14.45 -22.90
C ALA A 511 17.57 -13.42 -23.31
N GLU A 512 17.29 -13.35 -24.60
CA GLU A 512 16.25 -12.46 -25.13
C GLU A 512 14.82 -13.01 -24.92
N SER A 513 14.67 -14.33 -24.75
CA SER A 513 13.39 -15.00 -24.58
C SER A 513 13.47 -16.10 -23.51
N MET A 514 12.45 -16.20 -22.68
CA MET A 514 12.31 -17.28 -21.69
C MET A 514 11.84 -18.60 -22.32
N ILE A 515 11.22 -18.56 -23.53
CA ILE A 515 10.80 -19.75 -24.30
C ILE A 515 11.51 -19.70 -25.66
N THR A 516 12.29 -20.72 -25.95
CA THR A 516 12.96 -20.91 -27.26
C THR A 516 12.17 -21.85 -28.16
N ASP A 517 11.59 -22.90 -27.58
CA ASP A 517 10.82 -23.91 -28.30
C ASP A 517 9.34 -23.70 -27.99
N MET A 518 8.61 -23.15 -28.98
CA MET A 518 7.18 -22.88 -28.82
C MET A 518 6.39 -24.16 -28.58
N PRO A 519 5.52 -24.21 -27.56
CA PRO A 519 4.69 -25.39 -27.32
C PRO A 519 3.73 -25.65 -28.49
N THR A 520 3.39 -26.89 -28.72
CA THR A 520 2.41 -27.25 -29.77
C THR A 520 1.02 -26.77 -29.33
N ALA A 521 0.44 -25.86 -30.12
CA ALA A 521 -0.87 -25.29 -29.79
C ALA A 521 -1.97 -26.36 -29.73
N GLY A 522 -2.81 -26.26 -28.70
CA GLY A 522 -4.09 -26.98 -28.66
C GLY A 522 -5.19 -26.20 -29.37
N THR A 523 -6.43 -26.48 -29.07
CA THR A 523 -7.61 -25.84 -29.69
C THR A 523 -8.66 -25.46 -28.67
N VAL A 524 -9.51 -24.48 -29.01
CA VAL A 524 -10.76 -24.23 -28.29
C VAL A 524 -11.82 -25.18 -28.81
N THR A 525 -12.48 -25.89 -27.93
CA THR A 525 -13.50 -26.89 -28.26
C THR A 525 -14.93 -26.40 -28.06
N ASP A 526 -15.14 -25.42 -27.17
CA ASP A 526 -16.46 -24.83 -26.91
C ASP A 526 -16.35 -23.35 -26.50
N TYR A 527 -17.41 -22.58 -26.79
CA TYR A 527 -17.58 -21.17 -26.44
C TYR A 527 -18.94 -20.99 -25.74
N LYS A 528 -18.95 -20.43 -24.55
CA LYS A 528 -20.15 -20.10 -23.82
C LYS A 528 -20.17 -18.61 -23.46
N VAL A 529 -21.12 -17.87 -24.05
CA VAL A 529 -21.32 -16.45 -23.73
C VAL A 529 -22.35 -16.30 -22.62
N ASN A 530 -22.07 -15.42 -21.65
CA ASN A 530 -23.01 -14.97 -20.64
C ASN A 530 -23.30 -13.48 -20.86
N ASP A 531 -24.36 -13.18 -21.59
CA ASP A 531 -24.75 -11.81 -21.92
C ASP A 531 -25.06 -10.96 -20.69
N LYS A 532 -25.57 -11.55 -19.60
CA LYS A 532 -25.90 -10.85 -18.35
C LYS A 532 -24.66 -10.28 -17.67
N LEU A 533 -23.55 -11.00 -17.74
CA LEU A 533 -22.27 -10.58 -17.14
C LEU A 533 -21.33 -9.95 -18.16
N GLY A 534 -21.61 -10.08 -19.45
CA GLY A 534 -20.66 -9.68 -20.49
C GLY A 534 -19.36 -10.49 -20.44
N THR A 535 -19.46 -11.80 -20.21
CA THR A 535 -18.32 -12.71 -20.13
C THR A 535 -18.40 -13.81 -21.18
N THR A 536 -17.26 -14.29 -21.62
CA THR A 536 -17.13 -15.47 -22.47
C THR A 536 -16.27 -16.52 -21.79
N THR A 537 -16.73 -17.77 -21.78
CA THR A 537 -15.95 -18.92 -21.27
C THR A 537 -15.60 -19.82 -22.42
N LEU A 538 -14.31 -20.09 -22.59
CA LEU A 538 -13.76 -21.06 -23.52
C LEU A 538 -13.55 -22.39 -22.80
N THR A 539 -13.76 -23.51 -23.49
CA THR A 539 -13.25 -24.81 -23.08
C THR A 539 -12.11 -25.19 -24.01
N LEU A 540 -10.95 -25.51 -23.46
CA LEU A 540 -9.76 -25.88 -24.21
C LEU A 540 -9.70 -27.40 -24.45
N SER A 541 -8.90 -27.81 -25.44
CA SER A 541 -8.77 -29.24 -25.82
C SER A 541 -8.19 -30.13 -24.72
N ASN A 542 -7.49 -29.58 -23.75
CA ASN A 542 -6.97 -30.27 -22.57
C ASN A 542 -7.96 -30.30 -21.39
N GLY A 543 -9.14 -29.69 -21.50
CA GLY A 543 -10.15 -29.62 -20.46
C GLY A 543 -10.20 -28.30 -19.69
N ALA A 544 -9.14 -27.52 -19.70
CA ALA A 544 -9.06 -26.23 -19.00
C ALA A 544 -10.16 -25.26 -19.48
N LYS A 545 -10.62 -24.42 -18.56
CA LYS A 545 -11.59 -23.36 -18.86
C LYS A 545 -10.92 -22.00 -18.79
N VAL A 546 -11.33 -21.10 -19.68
CA VAL A 546 -10.86 -19.71 -19.67
C VAL A 546 -12.07 -18.79 -19.73
N THR A 547 -12.32 -18.05 -18.68
CA THR A 547 -13.37 -17.03 -18.66
C THR A 547 -12.75 -15.66 -18.76
N TYR A 548 -13.23 -14.84 -19.70
CA TYR A 548 -12.76 -13.47 -19.81
C TYR A 548 -13.89 -12.45 -19.87
N LYS A 549 -13.58 -11.25 -19.41
CA LYS A 549 -14.43 -10.07 -19.50
C LYS A 549 -13.65 -8.91 -20.06
N VAL A 550 -14.09 -8.42 -21.23
CA VAL A 550 -13.52 -7.21 -21.83
C VAL A 550 -14.09 -5.99 -21.14
N THR A 551 -13.22 -5.10 -20.71
CA THR A 551 -13.58 -3.83 -20.06
C THR A 551 -12.76 -2.69 -20.64
N ASP A 552 -13.23 -1.47 -20.42
CA ASP A 552 -12.54 -0.22 -20.73
C ASP A 552 -12.21 0.62 -19.48
N PHE A 553 -12.20 -0.02 -18.31
CA PHE A 553 -12.00 0.66 -17.02
C PHE A 553 -10.60 1.22 -16.86
N LYS A 554 -9.59 0.49 -17.38
CA LYS A 554 -8.20 0.94 -17.53
C LYS A 554 -7.75 0.65 -18.97
N ASN A 555 -6.91 1.51 -19.53
CA ASN A 555 -6.47 1.36 -20.92
C ASN A 555 -5.25 0.42 -21.04
N ASP A 556 -4.47 0.27 -20.00
CA ASP A 556 -3.21 -0.50 -19.99
C ASP A 556 -3.16 -1.57 -18.86
N GLU A 557 -4.29 -2.25 -18.65
CA GLU A 557 -4.39 -3.30 -17.61
C GLU A 557 -5.20 -4.50 -18.09
N ILE A 558 -4.63 -5.68 -17.87
CA ILE A 558 -5.31 -6.98 -17.90
C ILE A 558 -4.95 -7.67 -16.59
N LEU A 559 -5.94 -7.99 -15.78
CA LEU A 559 -5.80 -8.78 -14.56
C LEU A 559 -6.04 -10.25 -14.87
N PHE A 560 -5.32 -11.11 -14.19
CA PHE A 560 -5.33 -12.56 -14.37
C PHE A 560 -5.41 -13.28 -13.02
N ASP A 561 -6.22 -14.33 -12.96
CA ASP A 561 -6.24 -15.28 -11.85
C ASP A 561 -6.69 -16.66 -12.35
N ALA A 562 -6.22 -17.72 -11.70
CA ALA A 562 -6.66 -19.07 -11.98
C ALA A 562 -6.58 -19.92 -10.71
N PHE A 563 -7.44 -20.94 -10.64
CA PHE A 563 -7.38 -21.92 -9.57
C PHE A 563 -7.80 -23.31 -10.02
N SER A 564 -7.35 -24.31 -9.28
CA SER A 564 -7.90 -25.65 -9.22
C SER A 564 -8.13 -26.03 -7.77
N TYR A 565 -9.09 -26.93 -7.48
CA TYR A 565 -9.29 -27.42 -6.13
C TYR A 565 -8.25 -28.48 -5.76
N GLY A 566 -7.96 -28.57 -4.47
CA GLY A 566 -7.07 -29.58 -3.90
C GLY A 566 -6.18 -28.98 -2.84
N GLY A 567 -5.11 -28.33 -3.24
CA GLY A 567 -4.12 -27.74 -2.35
C GLY A 567 -3.50 -28.77 -1.39
N SER A 568 -3.03 -28.29 -0.27
CA SER A 568 -2.44 -29.15 0.77
C SER A 568 -3.50 -29.92 1.59
N SER A 569 -4.80 -29.70 1.34
CA SER A 569 -5.86 -30.50 1.96
C SER A 569 -5.78 -31.99 1.59
N LEU A 570 -5.22 -32.29 0.40
CA LEU A 570 -5.02 -33.64 -0.10
C LEU A 570 -3.75 -34.32 0.42
N TYR A 571 -2.96 -33.66 1.26
CA TYR A 571 -1.73 -34.19 1.84
C TYR A 571 -2.05 -34.94 3.14
N THR A 572 -1.19 -35.91 3.51
CA THR A 572 -1.21 -36.41 4.89
C THR A 572 -0.82 -35.29 5.87
N ASP A 573 -1.08 -35.49 7.16
CA ASP A 573 -0.73 -34.51 8.17
C ASP A 573 0.77 -34.23 8.21
N GLU A 574 1.60 -35.31 8.06
CA GLU A 574 3.04 -35.21 7.99
C GLU A 574 3.51 -34.42 6.76
N GLU A 575 2.95 -34.72 5.57
CA GLU A 575 3.25 -33.99 4.35
C GLU A 575 2.84 -32.52 4.44
N HIS A 576 1.68 -32.23 5.06
CA HIS A 576 1.20 -30.87 5.25
C HIS A 576 2.16 -30.05 6.11
N ILE A 577 2.56 -30.57 7.26
CA ILE A 577 3.52 -29.92 8.17
C ILE A 577 4.86 -29.65 7.46
N ALA A 578 5.38 -30.65 6.75
CA ALA A 578 6.67 -30.56 6.07
C ALA A 578 6.68 -29.56 4.88
N THR A 579 5.53 -29.28 4.27
CA THR A 579 5.48 -28.47 3.04
C THR A 579 4.91 -27.06 3.24
N VAL A 580 4.11 -26.82 4.27
CA VAL A 580 3.39 -25.56 4.44
C VAL A 580 4.30 -24.33 4.47
N ASN A 581 5.45 -24.44 5.14
CA ASN A 581 6.44 -23.36 5.22
C ASN A 581 7.43 -23.35 4.04
N ALA A 582 7.48 -24.43 3.24
CA ALA A 582 8.32 -24.50 2.05
C ALA A 582 7.64 -23.92 0.80
N ASN A 583 6.31 -23.97 0.72
CA ASN A 583 5.56 -23.61 -0.49
C ASN A 583 5.83 -22.17 -0.97
N GLY A 584 6.05 -21.21 -0.06
CA GLY A 584 6.35 -19.82 -0.41
C GLY A 584 7.69 -19.61 -1.09
N GLY A 585 8.66 -20.52 -0.89
CA GLY A 585 10.00 -20.46 -1.49
C GLY A 585 10.12 -21.07 -2.88
N LEU A 586 9.11 -21.80 -3.34
CA LEU A 586 9.19 -22.54 -4.61
C LEU A 586 9.35 -21.62 -5.81
N SER A 587 8.61 -20.51 -5.85
CA SER A 587 8.67 -19.56 -6.98
C SER A 587 9.96 -18.74 -7.03
N GLU A 588 10.74 -18.68 -5.95
CA GLU A 588 12.04 -17.99 -5.90
C GLU A 588 13.14 -18.72 -6.70
N ALA A 589 12.90 -19.98 -7.03
CA ALA A 589 13.81 -20.75 -7.86
C ALA A 589 13.89 -20.29 -9.34
N GLY A 590 12.91 -19.53 -9.81
CA GLY A 590 12.79 -19.15 -11.21
C GLY A 590 12.22 -20.27 -12.10
N VAL A 591 12.27 -20.10 -13.42
CA VAL A 591 11.70 -21.02 -14.40
C VAL A 591 12.62 -21.26 -15.58
N ASN A 592 12.50 -22.43 -16.19
CA ASN A 592 13.18 -22.80 -17.45
C ASN A 592 14.71 -22.58 -17.46
N GLY A 593 15.35 -22.82 -16.32
CA GLY A 593 16.79 -22.65 -16.13
C GLY A 593 17.23 -21.22 -15.81
N PHE A 594 16.34 -20.24 -15.83
CA PHE A 594 16.61 -18.86 -15.43
C PHE A 594 16.27 -18.68 -13.95
N ASP A 595 17.19 -18.11 -13.18
CA ASP A 595 16.94 -17.71 -11.81
C ASP A 595 16.09 -16.43 -11.73
N ILE A 596 15.65 -16.05 -10.53
CA ILE A 596 14.78 -14.88 -10.32
C ILE A 596 15.45 -13.58 -10.75
N ASN A 597 16.76 -13.43 -10.59
CA ASN A 597 17.50 -12.23 -10.98
C ASN A 597 17.63 -12.13 -12.51
N GLU A 598 17.89 -13.26 -13.17
CA GLU A 598 17.89 -13.35 -14.64
C GLU A 598 16.50 -13.03 -15.20
N MET A 599 15.43 -13.59 -14.62
CA MET A 599 14.05 -13.30 -15.00
C MET A 599 13.73 -11.82 -14.86
N ASN A 600 14.11 -11.18 -13.76
CA ASN A 600 13.89 -9.74 -13.53
C ASN A 600 14.58 -8.89 -14.62
N LYS A 601 15.82 -9.26 -15.00
CA LYS A 601 16.53 -8.59 -16.10
C LYS A 601 15.84 -8.80 -17.45
N MET A 602 15.33 -10.00 -17.73
CA MET A 602 14.62 -10.32 -18.99
C MET A 602 13.25 -9.61 -19.09
N LEU A 603 12.63 -9.32 -17.96
CA LEU A 603 11.34 -8.62 -17.86
C LEU A 603 11.47 -7.10 -17.84
N SER A 604 12.68 -6.56 -17.88
CA SER A 604 12.89 -5.10 -17.89
C SER A 604 12.19 -4.43 -19.06
N GLY A 605 11.44 -3.37 -18.77
CA GLY A 605 10.59 -2.64 -19.74
C GLY A 605 9.24 -3.28 -20.01
N LYS A 606 8.89 -4.35 -19.32
CA LYS A 606 7.57 -4.99 -19.40
C LYS A 606 6.76 -4.74 -18.14
N ILE A 607 5.46 -4.61 -18.33
CA ILE A 607 4.48 -4.53 -17.24
C ILE A 607 3.78 -5.90 -17.15
N VAL A 608 4.38 -6.81 -16.41
CA VAL A 608 3.86 -8.17 -16.25
C VAL A 608 4.31 -8.76 -14.92
N ASN A 609 3.43 -9.52 -14.28
CA ASN A 609 3.73 -10.30 -13.09
C ASN A 609 2.90 -11.58 -13.08
N VAL A 610 3.48 -12.70 -12.66
CA VAL A 610 2.80 -13.99 -12.48
C VAL A 610 3.34 -14.67 -11.23
N ARG A 611 2.44 -15.19 -10.38
CA ARG A 611 2.78 -15.86 -9.11
C ARG A 611 1.95 -17.12 -8.92
N PRO A 612 2.57 -18.30 -8.90
CA PRO A 612 1.90 -19.54 -8.48
C PRO A 612 1.85 -19.65 -6.95
N ARG A 613 0.87 -20.40 -6.46
CA ARG A 613 0.71 -20.67 -5.04
C ARG A 613 0.04 -22.02 -4.83
N VAL A 614 0.51 -22.78 -3.84
CA VAL A 614 -0.23 -23.93 -3.29
C VAL A 614 -0.84 -23.49 -1.96
N GLY A 615 -2.16 -23.36 -1.96
CA GLY A 615 -2.95 -23.03 -0.77
C GLY A 615 -3.39 -24.25 0.00
N THR A 616 -4.31 -24.08 0.97
CA THR A 616 -4.85 -25.20 1.74
C THR A 616 -5.85 -26.00 0.91
N TYR A 617 -6.76 -25.34 0.20
CA TYR A 617 -7.88 -25.97 -0.51
C TYR A 617 -7.83 -25.79 -2.03
N SER A 618 -6.84 -25.10 -2.51
CA SER A 618 -6.62 -24.84 -3.94
C SER A 618 -5.14 -24.65 -4.26
N GLU A 619 -4.77 -24.89 -5.48
CA GLU A 619 -3.61 -24.31 -6.12
C GLU A 619 -4.05 -23.18 -7.01
N ASP A 620 -3.32 -22.08 -6.95
CA ASP A 620 -3.67 -20.83 -7.59
C ASP A 620 -2.49 -20.31 -8.42
N ILE A 621 -2.80 -19.56 -9.48
CA ILE A 621 -1.81 -18.76 -10.18
C ILE A 621 -2.44 -17.41 -10.55
N SER A 622 -1.83 -16.31 -10.15
CA SER A 622 -2.37 -14.96 -10.33
C SER A 622 -1.36 -14.02 -10.95
N GLY A 623 -1.82 -12.94 -11.53
CA GLY A 623 -0.94 -11.96 -12.15
C GLY A 623 -1.65 -10.82 -12.85
N ASN A 624 -0.86 -10.04 -13.57
CA ASN A 624 -1.35 -8.96 -14.41
C ASN A 624 -0.38 -8.68 -15.55
N ALA A 625 -0.88 -8.07 -16.60
CA ALA A 625 -0.07 -7.56 -17.69
C ALA A 625 -0.65 -6.28 -18.29
N SER A 626 0.21 -5.49 -18.96
CA SER A 626 -0.29 -4.55 -19.98
C SER A 626 -0.74 -5.34 -21.21
N PRO A 627 -1.65 -4.81 -22.04
CA PRO A 627 -2.07 -5.48 -23.27
C PRO A 627 -0.89 -5.87 -24.18
N LYS A 628 0.14 -5.04 -24.30
CA LYS A 628 1.34 -5.32 -25.10
C LYS A 628 2.21 -6.45 -24.54
N ASP A 629 2.11 -6.75 -23.27
CA ASP A 629 2.92 -7.76 -22.57
C ASP A 629 2.10 -9.03 -22.24
N LEU A 630 0.87 -9.15 -22.78
CA LEU A 630 -0.03 -10.26 -22.53
C LEU A 630 0.59 -11.62 -22.90
N GLU A 631 1.29 -11.71 -24.04
CA GLU A 631 1.98 -12.95 -24.42
C GLU A 631 3.03 -13.35 -23.38
N THR A 632 3.76 -12.40 -22.79
CA THR A 632 4.73 -12.68 -21.73
C THR A 632 4.05 -13.26 -20.49
N LEU A 633 2.85 -12.80 -20.14
CA LEU A 633 2.06 -13.39 -19.05
C LEU A 633 1.74 -14.86 -19.37
N PHE A 634 1.26 -15.18 -20.55
CA PHE A 634 0.96 -16.56 -20.97
C PHE A 634 2.21 -17.45 -20.96
N GLN A 635 3.35 -16.93 -21.40
CA GLN A 635 4.63 -17.62 -21.34
C GLN A 635 5.03 -17.95 -19.91
N LEU A 636 4.94 -17.00 -18.99
CA LEU A 636 5.23 -17.23 -17.57
C LEU A 636 4.28 -18.26 -16.95
N VAL A 637 2.97 -18.17 -17.22
CA VAL A 637 2.00 -19.16 -16.76
C VAL A 637 2.38 -20.56 -17.27
N HIS A 638 2.66 -20.69 -18.57
CA HIS A 638 3.08 -21.97 -19.15
C HIS A 638 4.34 -22.54 -18.47
N LEU A 639 5.34 -21.70 -18.20
CA LEU A 639 6.58 -22.10 -17.57
C LEU A 639 6.41 -22.50 -16.12
N TYR A 640 5.56 -21.82 -15.36
CA TYR A 640 5.25 -22.23 -13.99
C TYR A 640 4.56 -23.59 -13.91
N PHE A 641 3.76 -23.97 -14.91
CA PHE A 641 3.18 -25.31 -15.00
C PHE A 641 4.20 -26.38 -15.40
N THR A 642 5.14 -26.04 -16.29
CA THR A 642 5.95 -27.05 -16.98
C THR A 642 7.43 -27.07 -16.60
N SER A 643 7.97 -25.96 -16.12
CA SER A 643 9.41 -25.76 -16.06
C SER A 643 9.85 -24.94 -14.86
N LEU A 644 9.16 -25.12 -13.70
CA LEU A 644 9.62 -24.55 -12.43
C LEU A 644 11.00 -25.10 -12.11
N ASN A 645 11.97 -24.25 -11.79
CA ASN A 645 13.29 -24.68 -11.41
C ASN A 645 13.30 -25.33 -10.01
N LYS A 646 14.26 -26.21 -9.79
CA LYS A 646 14.65 -26.67 -8.45
C LYS A 646 15.99 -26.03 -8.11
N ASN A 647 15.99 -25.13 -7.10
CA ASN A 647 17.18 -24.38 -6.70
C ASN A 647 17.27 -24.33 -5.17
N GLU A 648 18.14 -25.17 -4.63
CA GLU A 648 18.35 -25.30 -3.18
C GLU A 648 18.96 -24.04 -2.57
N GLU A 649 19.77 -23.27 -3.31
CA GLU A 649 20.36 -22.02 -2.83
C GLU A 649 19.30 -20.93 -2.70
N ALA A 650 18.42 -20.77 -3.69
CA ALA A 650 17.31 -19.83 -3.63
C ALA A 650 16.33 -20.18 -2.50
N PHE A 651 16.04 -21.48 -2.33
CA PHE A 651 15.20 -21.95 -1.21
C PHE A 651 15.88 -21.70 0.15
N GLY A 652 17.16 -21.98 0.30
CA GLY A 652 17.93 -21.65 1.51
C GLY A 652 17.89 -20.16 1.83
N SER A 653 18.06 -19.30 0.81
CA SER A 653 17.90 -17.84 0.95
C SER A 653 16.50 -17.45 1.44
N TYR A 654 15.45 -18.06 0.87
CA TYR A 654 14.08 -17.85 1.32
C TYR A 654 13.91 -18.21 2.81
N ILE A 655 14.34 -19.40 3.22
CA ILE A 655 14.25 -19.85 4.62
C ILE A 655 14.98 -18.90 5.57
N GLU A 656 16.21 -18.49 5.25
CA GLU A 656 16.97 -17.55 6.08
C GLU A 656 16.31 -16.18 6.18
N LYS A 657 15.74 -15.66 5.08
CA LYS A 657 14.93 -14.43 5.11
C LYS A 657 13.71 -14.58 6.03
N GLN A 658 12.98 -15.72 5.91
CA GLN A 658 11.81 -15.99 6.76
C GLN A 658 12.20 -16.11 8.24
N LYS A 659 13.23 -16.87 8.56
CA LYS A 659 13.73 -17.01 9.94
C LYS A 659 14.15 -15.65 10.51
N SER A 660 14.85 -14.85 9.73
CA SER A 660 15.24 -13.48 10.11
C SER A 660 14.04 -12.58 10.39
N PHE A 661 13.00 -12.69 9.57
CA PHE A 661 11.75 -11.93 9.76
C PHE A 661 10.96 -12.42 10.98
N LEU A 662 10.90 -13.73 11.20
CA LEU A 662 10.09 -14.33 12.26
C LEU A 662 10.78 -14.34 13.64
N GLY A 663 12.10 -14.17 13.66
CA GLY A 663 12.94 -14.45 14.84
C GLY A 663 12.54 -13.72 16.11
N ASN A 664 11.97 -12.50 15.98
CA ASN A 664 11.56 -11.73 17.15
C ASN A 664 10.09 -11.27 17.11
N MET A 665 9.29 -11.78 16.18
CA MET A 665 7.87 -11.39 16.08
C MET A 665 7.06 -11.69 17.36
N MET A 666 7.47 -12.74 18.11
CA MET A 666 6.85 -13.10 19.38
C MET A 666 7.11 -12.09 20.52
N SER A 667 8.07 -11.20 20.36
CA SER A 667 8.31 -10.11 21.32
C SER A 667 7.26 -9.00 21.21
N ASN A 668 6.65 -8.84 20.03
CA ASN A 668 5.57 -7.88 19.83
C ASN A 668 4.30 -8.33 20.57
N PRO A 669 3.77 -7.51 21.48
CA PRO A 669 2.62 -7.89 22.32
C PRO A 669 1.38 -8.29 21.52
N GLN A 670 1.05 -7.56 20.45
CA GLN A 670 -0.14 -7.81 19.64
C GLN A 670 -0.01 -9.08 18.79
N THR A 671 1.20 -9.35 18.26
CA THR A 671 1.50 -10.59 17.54
C THR A 671 1.42 -11.78 18.51
N TYR A 672 2.03 -11.67 19.68
CA TYR A 672 1.96 -12.70 20.73
C TYR A 672 0.51 -13.01 21.11
N PHE A 673 -0.30 -11.98 21.37
CA PHE A 673 -1.73 -12.13 21.68
C PHE A 673 -2.46 -12.89 20.56
N SER A 674 -2.26 -12.50 19.31
CA SER A 674 -2.93 -13.13 18.16
C SER A 674 -2.57 -14.61 18.03
N ILE A 675 -1.29 -14.94 18.22
CA ILE A 675 -0.80 -16.32 18.15
C ILE A 675 -1.40 -17.15 19.31
N LYS A 676 -1.33 -16.64 20.54
CA LYS A 676 -1.86 -17.35 21.71
C LYS A 676 -3.38 -17.52 21.68
N MET A 677 -4.10 -16.56 21.11
CA MET A 677 -5.54 -16.74 20.83
C MET A 677 -5.80 -17.80 19.77
N GLY A 678 -4.98 -17.85 18.71
CA GLY A 678 -5.06 -18.90 17.72
C GLY A 678 -4.82 -20.29 18.33
N GLU A 679 -3.76 -20.46 19.10
CA GLU A 679 -3.47 -21.71 19.84
C GLU A 679 -4.63 -22.10 20.78
N PHE A 680 -5.21 -21.13 21.50
CA PHE A 680 -6.36 -21.35 22.36
C PHE A 680 -7.61 -21.80 21.59
N MET A 681 -7.86 -21.18 20.44
CA MET A 681 -9.03 -21.47 19.61
C MET A 681 -8.92 -22.79 18.87
N TYR A 682 -7.72 -23.13 18.40
CA TYR A 682 -7.51 -24.21 17.46
C TYR A 682 -6.73 -25.40 18.05
N GLY A 683 -6.10 -25.26 19.24
CA GLY A 683 -5.34 -26.34 19.88
C GLY A 683 -4.12 -26.81 19.08
N ASP A 684 -3.72 -28.04 19.32
CA ASP A 684 -2.53 -28.66 18.71
C ASP A 684 -2.88 -29.46 17.42
N SER A 685 -3.80 -28.98 16.63
CA SER A 685 -4.14 -29.68 15.38
C SER A 685 -3.00 -29.60 14.36
N PRO A 686 -2.60 -30.70 13.71
CA PRO A 686 -1.62 -30.68 12.63
C PRO A 686 -2.11 -29.87 11.41
N ARG A 687 -3.41 -29.62 11.31
CA ARG A 687 -4.01 -28.77 10.27
C ARG A 687 -4.08 -27.28 10.64
N TYR A 688 -3.85 -26.95 11.92
CA TYR A 688 -3.61 -25.60 12.36
C TYR A 688 -2.11 -25.37 12.52
N THR A 689 -1.45 -24.92 11.50
CA THR A 689 -0.01 -24.68 11.51
C THR A 689 0.37 -23.47 12.35
N GLY A 690 -0.60 -22.61 12.67
CA GLY A 690 -0.38 -21.40 13.48
C GLY A 690 0.54 -20.40 12.81
N PHE A 691 1.19 -19.61 13.61
CA PHE A 691 2.22 -18.69 13.15
C PHE A 691 3.51 -19.50 12.91
N PRO A 692 4.19 -19.34 11.75
CA PRO A 692 5.48 -19.98 11.53
C PRO A 692 6.51 -19.41 12.51
N THR A 693 7.30 -20.29 13.14
CA THR A 693 8.45 -19.91 13.94
C THR A 693 9.74 -20.26 13.22
N PRO A 694 10.91 -19.71 13.61
CA PRO A 694 12.18 -20.11 13.04
C PRO A 694 12.41 -21.62 13.05
N GLU A 695 12.01 -22.30 14.13
CA GLU A 695 12.13 -23.76 14.28
C GLU A 695 11.24 -24.51 13.26
N LYS A 696 10.00 -24.04 13.05
CA LYS A 696 9.10 -24.60 12.03
C LYS A 696 9.62 -24.37 10.62
N MET A 697 10.36 -23.29 10.39
CA MET A 697 11.02 -23.05 9.09
C MET A 697 12.15 -24.06 8.83
N ASP A 698 12.84 -24.51 9.88
CA ASP A 698 13.88 -25.59 9.76
C ASP A 698 13.28 -26.97 9.43
N GLU A 699 12.00 -27.18 9.69
CA GLU A 699 11.26 -28.42 9.37
C GLU A 699 10.78 -28.46 7.92
N ALA A 700 10.92 -27.37 7.16
CA ALA A 700 10.44 -27.26 5.79
C ALA A 700 11.21 -28.20 4.85
N ASP A 701 10.49 -29.14 4.23
CA ASP A 701 11.06 -30.10 3.27
C ASP A 701 10.90 -29.59 1.83
N TYR A 702 12.00 -29.08 1.27
CA TYR A 702 12.02 -28.53 -0.09
C TYR A 702 11.76 -29.58 -1.17
N ASP A 703 12.34 -30.77 -1.03
CA ASP A 703 12.19 -31.86 -2.02
C ASP A 703 10.73 -32.32 -2.10
N LEU A 704 10.12 -32.49 -0.94
CA LEU A 704 8.71 -32.86 -0.85
C LEU A 704 7.80 -31.73 -1.38
N ALA A 705 8.06 -30.50 -1.00
CA ALA A 705 7.27 -29.34 -1.46
C ALA A 705 7.36 -29.18 -3.00
N TYR A 706 8.57 -29.31 -3.56
CA TYR A 706 8.76 -29.26 -5.02
C TYR A 706 8.01 -30.39 -5.73
N LYS A 707 8.09 -31.63 -5.21
CA LYS A 707 7.33 -32.77 -5.73
C LYS A 707 5.82 -32.51 -5.65
N LYS A 708 5.33 -32.02 -4.51
CA LYS A 708 3.91 -31.71 -4.32
C LYS A 708 3.43 -30.58 -5.25
N TYR A 709 4.24 -29.57 -5.47
CA TYR A 709 3.97 -28.55 -6.47
C TYR A 709 3.77 -29.14 -7.86
N GLN A 710 4.71 -30.04 -8.29
CA GLN A 710 4.58 -30.72 -9.58
C GLN A 710 3.32 -31.59 -9.67
N GLU A 711 2.92 -32.23 -8.58
CA GLU A 711 1.66 -32.99 -8.50
C GLU A 711 0.44 -32.08 -8.67
N ARG A 712 0.41 -30.92 -7.99
CA ARG A 712 -0.71 -29.96 -8.02
C ARG A 712 -0.85 -29.27 -9.38
N PHE A 713 0.24 -28.94 -10.02
CA PHE A 713 0.22 -28.29 -11.34
C PHE A 713 0.31 -29.28 -12.53
N ALA A 714 0.16 -30.59 -12.28
CA ALA A 714 0.27 -31.64 -13.31
C ALA A 714 -0.94 -31.76 -14.23
N ASP A 715 -2.09 -31.19 -13.85
CA ASP A 715 -3.34 -31.25 -14.61
C ASP A 715 -3.95 -29.87 -14.80
N ALA A 716 -3.61 -29.22 -15.91
CA ALA A 716 -4.24 -27.96 -16.28
C ALA A 716 -5.72 -28.09 -16.66
N GLY A 717 -6.19 -29.32 -16.93
CA GLY A 717 -7.60 -29.61 -17.26
C GLY A 717 -8.58 -29.31 -16.13
N ASP A 718 -8.09 -29.28 -14.90
CA ASP A 718 -8.90 -28.93 -13.72
C ASP A 718 -8.89 -27.45 -13.42
N PHE A 719 -8.00 -26.65 -14.05
CA PHE A 719 -7.91 -25.22 -13.81
C PHE A 719 -8.98 -24.42 -14.55
N HIS A 720 -9.47 -23.38 -13.86
CA HIS A 720 -10.26 -22.33 -14.45
C HIS A 720 -9.48 -21.00 -14.40
N PHE A 721 -9.18 -20.45 -15.57
CA PHE A 721 -8.43 -19.23 -15.79
C PHE A 721 -9.37 -18.05 -16.02
N TYR A 722 -9.11 -16.90 -15.41
CA TYR A 722 -9.92 -15.71 -15.51
C TYR A 722 -9.08 -14.55 -15.99
N PHE A 723 -9.59 -13.76 -16.96
CA PHE A 723 -8.97 -12.56 -17.48
C PHE A 723 -9.99 -11.43 -17.49
N VAL A 724 -9.62 -10.27 -16.93
CA VAL A 724 -10.48 -9.07 -16.94
C VAL A 724 -9.63 -7.85 -17.28
N GLY A 725 -10.07 -7.04 -18.22
CA GLY A 725 -9.35 -5.82 -18.60
C GLY A 725 -9.50 -5.44 -20.08
N ASN A 726 -8.56 -4.62 -20.56
CA ASN A 726 -8.50 -4.18 -21.94
C ASN A 726 -7.96 -5.29 -22.86
N ILE A 727 -8.82 -6.25 -23.15
CA ILE A 727 -8.47 -7.50 -23.84
C ILE A 727 -8.82 -7.41 -25.32
N ASN A 728 -7.86 -7.75 -26.17
CA ASN A 728 -8.14 -8.15 -27.55
C ASN A 728 -8.57 -9.62 -27.55
N GLU A 729 -9.84 -9.89 -27.78
CA GLU A 729 -10.44 -11.25 -27.70
C GLU A 729 -9.76 -12.24 -28.64
N LYS A 730 -9.44 -11.82 -29.87
CA LYS A 730 -8.80 -12.70 -30.85
C LYS A 730 -7.41 -13.12 -30.39
N GLU A 731 -6.62 -12.17 -29.91
CA GLU A 731 -5.28 -12.41 -29.38
C GLU A 731 -5.32 -13.30 -28.14
N LEU A 732 -6.24 -13.04 -27.20
CA LEU A 732 -6.42 -13.88 -26.00
C LEU A 732 -6.71 -15.34 -26.40
N VAL A 733 -7.61 -15.57 -27.36
CA VAL A 733 -7.96 -16.92 -27.83
C VAL A 733 -6.77 -17.61 -28.50
N GLU A 734 -5.99 -16.89 -29.30
CA GLU A 734 -4.76 -17.40 -29.93
C GLU A 734 -3.73 -17.78 -28.86
N LEU A 735 -3.48 -16.91 -27.88
CA LEU A 735 -2.54 -17.16 -26.79
C LEU A 735 -3.01 -18.29 -25.86
N ALA A 736 -4.30 -18.35 -25.53
CA ALA A 736 -4.87 -19.44 -24.74
C ALA A 736 -4.71 -20.80 -25.45
N SER A 737 -4.91 -20.81 -26.78
CA SER A 737 -4.70 -22.03 -27.59
C SER A 737 -3.21 -22.41 -27.64
N GLN A 738 -2.30 -21.44 -27.73
CA GLN A 738 -0.86 -21.66 -27.84
C GLN A 738 -0.26 -22.16 -26.51
N TYR A 739 -0.59 -21.48 -25.40
CA TYR A 739 0.11 -21.68 -24.13
C TYR A 739 -0.71 -22.46 -23.07
N LEU A 740 -2.02 -22.25 -22.97
CA LEU A 740 -2.84 -22.96 -21.98
C LEU A 740 -3.35 -24.29 -22.48
N ALA A 741 -3.86 -24.35 -23.72
CA ALA A 741 -4.34 -25.61 -24.30
C ALA A 741 -3.22 -26.62 -24.60
N SER A 742 -1.95 -26.16 -24.61
CA SER A 742 -0.76 -27.02 -24.76
C SER A 742 -0.31 -27.65 -23.43
N LEU A 743 -0.81 -27.17 -22.30
CA LEU A 743 -0.51 -27.73 -20.99
C LEU A 743 -1.07 -29.15 -20.84
N PRO A 744 -0.45 -30.01 -20.02
CA PRO A 744 -0.98 -31.35 -19.74
C PRO A 744 -2.39 -31.28 -19.16
N GLY A 745 -3.31 -32.08 -19.66
CA GLY A 745 -4.67 -32.25 -19.12
C GLY A 745 -5.01 -33.71 -18.93
N LYS A 746 -5.36 -34.10 -17.72
CA LYS A 746 -5.74 -35.47 -17.33
C LYS A 746 -7.23 -35.59 -17.04
N GLY A 747 -7.92 -34.47 -16.75
CA GLY A 747 -9.34 -34.40 -16.38
C GLY A 747 -9.62 -35.11 -15.07
N SER A 748 -8.78 -34.91 -14.09
CA SER A 748 -8.87 -35.54 -12.76
C SER A 748 -10.13 -35.13 -11.99
N ASN A 749 -10.58 -33.85 -12.16
CA ASN A 749 -11.70 -33.26 -11.41
C ASN A 749 -11.49 -33.38 -9.90
N GLU A 750 -10.33 -33.02 -9.42
CA GLU A 750 -9.99 -33.08 -8.01
C GLU A 750 -10.86 -32.09 -7.20
N MET A 751 -11.13 -32.46 -5.94
CA MET A 751 -11.79 -31.63 -4.96
C MET A 751 -10.95 -31.61 -3.69
N TYR A 752 -11.08 -30.56 -2.91
CA TYR A 752 -10.42 -30.46 -1.62
C TYR A 752 -11.02 -31.43 -0.59
N GLU A 753 -10.23 -31.84 0.37
CA GLU A 753 -10.67 -32.64 1.51
C GLU A 753 -10.84 -31.73 2.75
N VAL A 754 -11.89 -31.99 3.52
CA VAL A 754 -12.21 -31.26 4.74
C VAL A 754 -11.80 -32.11 5.94
N SER A 755 -10.84 -31.60 6.73
CA SER A 755 -10.48 -32.26 7.99
C SER A 755 -11.61 -32.19 9.02
N ASP A 756 -11.62 -33.09 9.98
CA ASP A 756 -12.58 -33.09 11.10
C ASP A 756 -12.29 -32.00 12.15
N PHE A 757 -11.21 -31.27 11.96
CA PHE A 757 -10.77 -30.23 12.87
C PHE A 757 -11.73 -29.04 12.87
N ARG A 758 -12.10 -28.57 14.07
CA ARG A 758 -12.98 -27.42 14.29
C ARG A 758 -12.43 -26.55 15.42
N PRO A 759 -12.64 -25.21 15.37
CA PRO A 759 -12.25 -24.34 16.48
C PRO A 759 -13.07 -24.64 17.74
N LEU A 760 -12.49 -24.30 18.91
CA LEU A 760 -13.12 -24.38 20.21
C LEU A 760 -14.45 -23.58 20.20
N THR A 761 -15.53 -24.17 20.70
CA THR A 761 -16.85 -23.52 20.82
C THR A 761 -17.27 -23.45 22.30
N GLY A 762 -18.31 -22.66 22.57
CA GLY A 762 -18.83 -22.45 23.91
C GLY A 762 -18.40 -21.13 24.55
N GLN A 763 -18.79 -20.93 25.83
CA GLN A 763 -18.48 -19.71 26.57
C GLN A 763 -17.10 -19.80 27.20
N HIS A 764 -16.16 -18.98 26.71
CA HIS A 764 -14.78 -18.95 27.23
C HIS A 764 -14.25 -17.53 27.35
N GLU A 765 -13.34 -17.34 28.31
CA GLU A 765 -12.53 -16.13 28.42
C GLU A 765 -11.05 -16.51 28.56
N LYS A 766 -10.19 -15.84 27.78
CA LYS A 766 -8.74 -16.03 27.80
C LYS A 766 -8.05 -14.70 27.98
N ILE A 767 -7.31 -14.56 29.07
CA ILE A 767 -6.44 -13.40 29.34
C ILE A 767 -5.02 -13.79 28.97
N ILE A 768 -4.34 -12.91 28.25
CA ILE A 768 -2.95 -13.05 27.79
C ILE A 768 -2.21 -11.78 28.19
N GLU A 769 -1.16 -11.92 28.97
CA GLU A 769 -0.34 -10.82 29.45
C GLU A 769 0.94 -10.74 28.61
N LYS A 770 1.20 -9.58 27.99
CA LYS A 770 2.40 -9.30 27.21
C LYS A 770 2.57 -7.81 26.99
N GLY A 771 3.82 -7.32 27.08
CA GLY A 771 4.15 -5.91 26.82
C GLY A 771 4.27 -5.06 28.06
N GLU A 772 5.07 -3.99 27.96
CA GLU A 772 5.36 -3.05 29.06
C GLU A 772 4.43 -1.81 29.05
N ASP A 773 3.94 -1.43 27.86
CA ASP A 773 3.07 -0.25 27.73
C ASP A 773 1.67 -0.52 28.29
N PRO A 774 1.01 0.48 28.88
CA PRO A 774 -0.34 0.32 29.44
C PRO A 774 -1.40 0.25 28.32
N LYS A 775 -1.31 -0.79 27.49
CA LYS A 775 -2.22 -1.07 26.37
C LYS A 775 -2.89 -2.41 26.57
N SER A 776 -4.19 -2.42 26.38
CA SER A 776 -4.99 -3.64 26.32
C SER A 776 -5.76 -3.70 25.01
N SER A 777 -6.18 -4.91 24.66
CA SER A 777 -7.15 -5.10 23.57
C SER A 777 -8.15 -6.18 23.94
N VAL A 778 -9.37 -6.02 23.47
CA VAL A 778 -10.47 -6.95 23.69
C VAL A 778 -10.94 -7.50 22.34
N ARG A 779 -11.10 -8.82 22.25
CA ARG A 779 -11.71 -9.52 21.11
C ARG A 779 -12.87 -10.37 21.62
N ILE A 780 -14.07 -10.15 21.08
CA ILE A 780 -15.26 -10.93 21.38
C ILE A 780 -15.67 -11.65 20.09
N THR A 781 -15.77 -12.97 20.14
CA THR A 781 -16.06 -13.79 18.94
C THR A 781 -17.27 -14.70 19.22
N TYR A 782 -18.38 -14.46 18.51
CA TYR A 782 -19.48 -15.41 18.38
C TYR A 782 -19.22 -16.27 17.15
N HIS A 783 -19.28 -17.57 17.26
CA HIS A 783 -19.06 -18.46 16.11
C HIS A 783 -19.57 -19.87 16.36
N GLY A 784 -19.75 -20.61 15.29
CA GLY A 784 -20.19 -22.00 15.39
C GLY A 784 -20.68 -22.59 14.07
N PRO A 785 -21.10 -23.87 14.09
CA PRO A 785 -21.65 -24.52 12.92
C PRO A 785 -22.99 -23.89 12.54
N THR A 786 -23.24 -23.75 11.26
CA THR A 786 -24.54 -23.30 10.72
C THR A 786 -24.69 -23.83 9.29
N GLU A 787 -25.87 -23.74 8.72
CA GLU A 787 -26.08 -23.97 7.29
C GLU A 787 -25.82 -22.68 6.53
N TYR A 788 -24.95 -22.69 5.51
CA TYR A 788 -24.70 -21.52 4.69
C TYR A 788 -25.94 -21.08 3.92
N LYS A 789 -26.31 -19.83 4.05
CA LYS A 789 -27.34 -19.15 3.26
C LYS A 789 -26.87 -17.77 2.88
N ALA A 790 -26.69 -17.51 1.60
CA ALA A 790 -26.16 -16.23 1.10
C ALA A 790 -26.93 -14.99 1.61
N LYS A 791 -28.22 -15.11 1.85
CA LYS A 791 -29.04 -14.04 2.43
C LYS A 791 -28.74 -13.81 3.91
N GLU A 792 -28.48 -14.90 4.68
CA GLU A 792 -28.10 -14.78 6.10
C GLU A 792 -26.66 -14.28 6.26
N ASP A 793 -25.74 -14.72 5.38
CA ASP A 793 -24.36 -14.22 5.30
C ASP A 793 -24.34 -12.70 5.11
N PHE A 794 -25.03 -12.20 4.08
CA PHE A 794 -25.14 -10.77 3.80
C PHE A 794 -25.81 -9.98 4.95
N ALA A 795 -26.79 -10.55 5.60
CA ALA A 795 -27.44 -9.92 6.75
C ALA A 795 -26.53 -9.87 7.99
N LEU A 796 -25.70 -10.91 8.21
CA LEU A 796 -24.75 -10.95 9.32
C LEU A 796 -23.60 -9.95 9.09
N GLU A 797 -23.13 -9.81 7.84
CA GLU A 797 -22.19 -8.75 7.44
C GLU A 797 -22.78 -7.36 7.73
N THR A 798 -24.03 -7.13 7.31
CA THR A 798 -24.73 -5.85 7.55
C THR A 798 -24.87 -5.54 9.04
N LEU A 799 -25.14 -6.53 9.89
CA LEU A 799 -25.15 -6.35 11.35
C LEU A 799 -23.79 -5.93 11.89
N GLY A 800 -22.69 -6.41 11.31
CA GLY A 800 -21.33 -5.99 11.65
C GLY A 800 -21.12 -4.50 11.39
N GLU A 801 -21.52 -4.01 10.22
CA GLU A 801 -21.44 -2.58 9.88
C GLU A 801 -22.31 -1.72 10.81
N ILE A 802 -23.56 -2.12 11.06
CA ILE A 802 -24.45 -1.40 11.97
C ILE A 802 -23.88 -1.38 13.39
N LEU A 803 -23.41 -2.53 13.87
CA LEU A 803 -22.84 -2.59 15.23
C LEU A 803 -21.55 -1.73 15.31
N THR A 804 -20.75 -1.66 14.28
CA THR A 804 -19.57 -0.78 14.23
C THR A 804 -20.00 0.67 14.46
N ILE A 805 -21.04 1.15 13.79
CA ILE A 805 -21.58 2.51 14.01
C ILE A 805 -21.95 2.71 15.50
N LYS A 806 -22.70 1.76 16.08
CA LYS A 806 -23.16 1.86 17.48
C LYS A 806 -22.02 1.77 18.49
N LEU A 807 -21.01 0.96 18.20
CA LEU A 807 -19.83 0.86 19.07
C LEU A 807 -18.94 2.10 19.01
N VAL A 808 -18.81 2.74 17.85
CA VAL A 808 -18.13 4.04 17.74
C VAL A 808 -18.88 5.09 18.58
N GLU A 809 -20.20 5.21 18.41
CA GLU A 809 -21.03 6.13 19.20
C GLU A 809 -20.84 5.87 20.72
N GLN A 810 -20.90 4.62 21.16
CA GLN A 810 -20.88 4.28 22.58
C GLN A 810 -19.46 4.29 23.18
N LEU A 811 -18.49 3.61 22.56
CA LEU A 811 -17.16 3.38 23.17
C LEU A 811 -16.19 4.54 22.94
N ARG A 812 -16.31 5.21 21.78
CA ARG A 812 -15.44 6.32 21.41
C ARG A 812 -16.03 7.67 21.82
N GLU A 813 -17.26 7.97 21.35
CA GLU A 813 -17.84 9.30 21.54
C GLU A 813 -18.42 9.54 22.94
N GLU A 814 -19.09 8.54 23.52
CA GLU A 814 -19.71 8.66 24.85
C GLU A 814 -18.72 8.35 25.99
N GLU A 815 -17.93 7.28 25.85
CA GLU A 815 -17.04 6.81 26.90
C GLU A 815 -15.62 7.37 26.80
N GLY A 816 -15.22 7.90 25.64
CA GLY A 816 -13.85 8.38 25.35
C GLY A 816 -12.77 7.32 25.60
N GLY A 817 -13.13 6.04 25.55
CA GLY A 817 -12.30 4.94 26.02
C GLY A 817 -11.56 4.16 24.94
N VAL A 818 -11.80 4.48 23.66
CA VAL A 818 -11.12 3.87 22.51
C VAL A 818 -10.86 4.90 21.43
N TYR A 819 -9.80 4.72 20.67
CA TYR A 819 -9.59 5.46 19.42
C TYR A 819 -10.41 4.86 18.28
N GLY A 820 -10.52 3.53 18.21
CA GLY A 820 -11.29 2.84 17.18
C GLY A 820 -11.86 1.51 17.68
N VAL A 821 -12.96 1.10 17.06
CA VAL A 821 -13.63 -0.17 17.33
C VAL A 821 -14.27 -0.69 16.04
N GLY A 822 -14.35 -2.00 15.88
CA GLY A 822 -15.00 -2.61 14.73
C GLY A 822 -15.71 -3.91 15.04
N ALA A 823 -16.75 -4.19 14.28
CA ALA A 823 -17.47 -5.47 14.30
C ALA A 823 -17.62 -6.02 12.88
N ARG A 824 -17.50 -7.32 12.72
CA ARG A 824 -17.63 -7.98 11.42
C ARG A 824 -18.25 -9.36 11.56
N GLY A 825 -19.26 -9.64 10.74
CA GLY A 825 -19.92 -10.94 10.64
C GLY A 825 -19.76 -11.58 9.27
N ASN A 826 -19.66 -12.90 9.22
CA ASN A 826 -19.70 -13.66 7.97
C ASN A 826 -20.16 -15.09 8.22
N ILE A 827 -20.71 -15.71 7.17
CA ILE A 827 -20.98 -17.15 7.12
C ILE A 827 -20.20 -17.71 5.93
N SER A 828 -19.30 -18.65 6.20
CA SER A 828 -18.55 -19.36 5.16
C SER A 828 -19.22 -20.68 4.82
N ASN A 829 -19.13 -21.10 3.56
CA ASN A 829 -19.46 -22.46 3.12
C ASN A 829 -18.20 -23.25 2.73
N MET A 830 -17.02 -22.65 2.89
CA MET A 830 -15.77 -23.29 2.55
C MET A 830 -14.72 -23.03 3.63
N PRO A 831 -14.02 -24.06 4.12
CA PRO A 831 -14.12 -25.48 3.71
C PRO A 831 -15.38 -26.20 4.19
N TYR A 832 -16.09 -25.61 5.13
CA TYR A 832 -17.35 -26.12 5.72
C TYR A 832 -18.24 -24.96 6.17
N ASP A 833 -19.51 -25.26 6.37
CA ASP A 833 -20.50 -24.29 6.81
C ASP A 833 -20.22 -23.82 8.25
N TRP A 834 -19.85 -22.53 8.41
CA TRP A 834 -19.48 -21.95 9.69
C TRP A 834 -19.77 -20.45 9.72
N TYR A 835 -20.29 -19.94 10.84
CA TYR A 835 -20.41 -18.50 11.04
C TYR A 835 -19.37 -17.99 12.01
N SER A 836 -18.99 -16.74 11.85
CA SER A 836 -18.23 -15.97 12.82
C SER A 836 -18.71 -14.51 12.87
N PHE A 837 -18.73 -13.95 14.07
CA PHE A 837 -18.99 -12.55 14.29
C PHE A 837 -18.00 -12.05 15.34
N ASN A 838 -17.13 -11.12 14.92
CA ASN A 838 -16.01 -10.63 15.72
C ASN A 838 -16.21 -9.16 16.06
N ILE A 839 -15.95 -8.79 17.31
CA ILE A 839 -15.87 -7.42 17.79
C ILE A 839 -14.47 -7.24 18.36
N SER A 840 -13.78 -6.15 18.04
CA SER A 840 -12.45 -5.88 18.56
C SER A 840 -12.20 -4.39 18.76
N PHE A 841 -11.50 -4.08 19.85
CA PHE A 841 -11.08 -2.72 20.17
C PHE A 841 -9.85 -2.72 21.07
N PRO A 842 -8.92 -1.77 20.88
CA PRO A 842 -7.86 -1.45 21.84
C PRO A 842 -8.40 -0.49 22.92
N CYS A 843 -7.81 -0.51 24.10
CA CYS A 843 -8.15 0.42 25.17
C CYS A 843 -7.06 0.45 26.27
N GLY A 844 -7.20 1.35 27.22
CA GLY A 844 -6.43 1.32 28.45
C GLY A 844 -6.80 0.12 29.33
N PRO A 845 -5.83 -0.48 30.06
CA PRO A 845 -6.08 -1.63 30.94
C PRO A 845 -7.20 -1.37 31.97
N GLU A 846 -7.30 -0.15 32.44
CA GLU A 846 -8.32 0.30 33.39
C GLU A 846 -9.74 0.29 32.82
N ASN A 847 -9.87 0.33 31.49
CA ASN A 847 -11.14 0.42 30.76
C ASN A 847 -11.66 -0.93 30.26
N VAL A 848 -10.86 -1.99 30.26
CA VAL A 848 -11.17 -3.30 29.67
C VAL A 848 -12.56 -3.81 30.07
N GLU A 849 -12.83 -3.91 31.41
CA GLU A 849 -14.09 -4.48 31.88
C GLU A 849 -15.29 -3.57 31.60
N LYS A 850 -15.11 -2.25 31.68
CA LYS A 850 -16.13 -1.26 31.38
C LYS A 850 -16.55 -1.33 29.92
N LEU A 851 -15.58 -1.28 29.02
CA LEU A 851 -15.83 -1.25 27.58
C LEU A 851 -16.28 -2.61 27.04
N LYS A 852 -15.75 -3.72 27.56
CA LYS A 852 -16.28 -5.07 27.26
C LYS A 852 -17.76 -5.16 27.58
N LYS A 853 -18.17 -4.69 28.77
CA LYS A 853 -19.56 -4.68 29.18
C LYS A 853 -20.43 -3.77 28.31
N ALA A 854 -19.93 -2.60 27.92
CA ALA A 854 -20.64 -1.69 27.04
C ALA A 854 -20.83 -2.30 25.63
N ALA A 855 -19.78 -2.91 25.07
CA ALA A 855 -19.86 -3.59 23.77
C ALA A 855 -20.89 -4.74 23.78
N LEU A 856 -20.88 -5.57 24.81
CA LEU A 856 -21.88 -6.64 24.98
C LEU A 856 -23.30 -6.10 25.16
N ALA A 857 -23.46 -4.93 25.79
CA ALA A 857 -24.76 -4.28 25.92
C ALA A 857 -25.31 -3.82 24.56
N GLU A 858 -24.46 -3.30 23.66
CA GLU A 858 -24.86 -2.93 22.30
C GLU A 858 -25.26 -4.18 21.47
N VAL A 859 -24.53 -5.29 21.60
CA VAL A 859 -24.95 -6.58 21.00
C VAL A 859 -26.33 -6.99 21.54
N GLN A 860 -26.54 -6.90 22.85
CA GLN A 860 -27.82 -7.25 23.45
C GLN A 860 -28.97 -6.36 22.96
N LYS A 861 -28.73 -5.06 22.73
CA LYS A 861 -29.73 -4.16 22.12
C LYS A 861 -30.10 -4.62 20.70
N LEU A 862 -29.13 -4.98 19.87
CA LEU A 862 -29.42 -5.54 18.54
C LEU A 862 -30.26 -6.82 18.59
N VAL A 863 -30.01 -7.68 19.55
CA VAL A 863 -30.78 -8.92 19.77
C VAL A 863 -32.19 -8.62 20.22
N THR A 864 -32.40 -7.72 21.19
CA THR A 864 -33.72 -7.45 21.81
C THR A 864 -34.58 -6.50 20.98
N ASP A 865 -34.00 -5.41 20.52
CA ASP A 865 -34.70 -4.30 19.88
C ASP A 865 -34.53 -4.28 18.35
N GLY A 866 -33.46 -4.91 17.85
CA GLY A 866 -33.05 -4.83 16.44
C GLY A 866 -32.31 -3.52 16.11
N PRO A 867 -31.78 -3.38 14.88
CA PRO A 867 -31.20 -2.13 14.44
C PRO A 867 -32.26 -1.07 14.18
N THR A 868 -31.88 0.21 14.29
CA THR A 868 -32.76 1.31 13.89
C THR A 868 -32.88 1.42 12.36
N GLN A 869 -33.99 1.96 11.87
CA GLN A 869 -34.13 2.22 10.44
C GLN A 869 -33.08 3.21 9.95
N LYS A 870 -32.73 4.23 10.76
CA LYS A 870 -31.69 5.23 10.45
C LYS A 870 -30.32 4.56 10.20
N ASP A 871 -29.90 3.65 11.07
CA ASP A 871 -28.61 2.98 10.93
C ASP A 871 -28.60 2.02 9.72
N LEU A 872 -29.72 1.31 9.48
CA LEU A 872 -29.86 0.47 8.30
C LEU A 872 -29.80 1.29 7.00
N ASP A 873 -30.42 2.46 6.97
CA ASP A 873 -30.44 3.34 5.78
C ASP A 873 -29.01 3.87 5.49
N LYS A 874 -28.25 4.26 6.52
CA LYS A 874 -26.82 4.64 6.37
C LYS A 874 -26.00 3.51 5.71
N VAL A 875 -26.11 2.28 6.21
CA VAL A 875 -25.36 1.13 5.67
C VAL A 875 -25.81 0.81 4.24
N LYS A 876 -27.12 0.87 3.94
CA LYS A 876 -27.62 0.66 2.57
C LYS A 876 -27.06 1.70 1.60
N GLU A 877 -27.01 2.97 1.99
CA GLU A 877 -26.49 4.04 1.13
C GLU A 877 -24.99 3.82 0.84
N THR A 878 -24.20 3.49 1.87
CA THR A 878 -22.80 3.13 1.70
C THR A 878 -22.64 1.95 0.75
N TYR A 879 -23.39 0.85 0.94
CA TYR A 879 -23.33 -0.32 0.08
C TYR A 879 -23.66 -0.02 -1.38
N MET A 880 -24.64 0.84 -1.62
CA MET A 880 -25.04 1.24 -2.98
C MET A 880 -23.98 2.10 -3.65
N LEU A 881 -23.37 3.01 -2.90
CA LEU A 881 -22.31 3.86 -3.40
C LEU A 881 -21.06 3.04 -3.74
N ASP A 882 -20.58 2.24 -2.79
CA ASP A 882 -19.41 1.39 -2.97
C ASP A 882 -19.58 0.41 -4.15
N HIS A 883 -20.73 -0.24 -4.25
CA HIS A 883 -21.02 -1.16 -5.35
C HIS A 883 -21.02 -0.47 -6.72
N LYS A 884 -21.57 0.76 -6.80
CA LYS A 884 -21.55 1.56 -8.04
C LYS A 884 -20.13 1.85 -8.51
N GLU A 885 -19.21 2.15 -7.58
CA GLU A 885 -17.80 2.40 -7.87
C GLU A 885 -17.08 1.08 -8.22
N GLU A 886 -17.23 0.03 -7.41
CA GLU A 886 -16.59 -1.27 -7.62
C GLU A 886 -16.95 -1.93 -8.96
N MET A 887 -18.19 -1.80 -9.41
CA MET A 887 -18.64 -2.34 -10.72
C MET A 887 -17.86 -1.78 -11.91
N LYS A 888 -17.12 -0.68 -11.75
CA LYS A 888 -16.26 -0.06 -12.76
C LYS A 888 -14.76 -0.39 -12.55
N GLU A 889 -14.45 -1.39 -11.71
CA GLU A 889 -13.10 -1.83 -11.42
C GLU A 889 -12.84 -3.25 -11.93
N ASN A 890 -11.70 -3.43 -12.65
CA ASN A 890 -11.29 -4.76 -13.15
C ASN A 890 -11.14 -5.78 -12.01
N ARG A 891 -10.59 -5.34 -10.87
CA ARG A 891 -10.36 -6.18 -9.69
C ARG A 891 -11.66 -6.73 -9.10
N PHE A 892 -12.72 -5.93 -9.09
CA PHE A 892 -14.03 -6.39 -8.62
C PHE A 892 -14.51 -7.57 -9.48
N TRP A 893 -14.50 -7.42 -10.79
CA TRP A 893 -14.99 -8.45 -11.71
C TRP A 893 -14.15 -9.72 -11.65
N LEU A 894 -12.81 -9.60 -11.62
CA LEU A 894 -11.93 -10.74 -11.50
C LEU A 894 -12.23 -11.54 -10.22
N ARG A 895 -12.28 -10.86 -9.08
CA ARG A 895 -12.60 -11.45 -7.78
C ARG A 895 -13.99 -12.06 -7.73
N ALA A 896 -15.00 -11.35 -8.24
CA ALA A 896 -16.40 -11.79 -8.20
C ALA A 896 -16.64 -13.05 -9.05
N LEU A 897 -16.05 -13.08 -10.26
CA LEU A 897 -16.15 -14.25 -11.15
C LEU A 897 -15.43 -15.46 -10.57
N LYS A 898 -14.18 -15.30 -10.12
CA LYS A 898 -13.43 -16.39 -9.48
C LYS A 898 -14.15 -16.90 -8.23
N ASN A 899 -14.58 -16.00 -7.33
CA ASN A 899 -15.24 -16.40 -6.09
C ASN A 899 -16.58 -17.07 -6.33
N ALA A 900 -17.33 -16.71 -7.38
CA ALA A 900 -18.57 -17.39 -7.70
C ALA A 900 -18.32 -18.88 -7.99
N ASP A 901 -17.30 -19.19 -8.80
CA ASP A 901 -16.94 -20.57 -9.11
C ASP A 901 -16.29 -21.28 -7.89
N TYR A 902 -15.33 -20.59 -7.23
CA TYR A 902 -14.63 -21.15 -6.06
C TYR A 902 -15.58 -21.49 -4.89
N LEU A 903 -16.62 -20.72 -4.70
CA LEU A 903 -17.63 -20.96 -3.68
C LEU A 903 -18.85 -21.72 -4.24
N GLN A 904 -18.78 -22.20 -5.48
CA GLN A 904 -19.85 -22.94 -6.18
C GLN A 904 -21.21 -22.20 -6.19
N LYS A 905 -21.17 -20.89 -6.43
CA LYS A 905 -22.32 -19.99 -6.48
C LYS A 905 -22.70 -19.66 -7.93
N ASP A 906 -23.96 -19.28 -8.17
CA ASP A 906 -24.35 -18.74 -9.48
C ASP A 906 -23.64 -17.39 -9.73
N PRO A 907 -22.78 -17.28 -10.75
CA PRO A 907 -22.10 -16.02 -11.06
C PRO A 907 -23.08 -14.87 -11.41
N ASN A 908 -24.28 -15.19 -11.92
CA ASN A 908 -25.29 -14.17 -12.22
C ASN A 908 -25.82 -13.45 -10.97
N ALA A 909 -25.63 -14.01 -9.77
CA ALA A 909 -25.97 -13.38 -8.51
C ALA A 909 -25.15 -12.09 -8.22
N ILE A 910 -24.03 -11.87 -8.94
CA ILE A 910 -23.26 -10.62 -8.90
C ILE A 910 -24.16 -9.43 -9.26
N MET A 911 -25.04 -9.59 -10.26
CA MET A 911 -25.94 -8.54 -10.74
C MET A 911 -27.19 -8.35 -9.85
N GLU A 912 -27.31 -9.08 -8.75
CA GLU A 912 -28.45 -9.01 -7.83
C GLU A 912 -28.13 -8.22 -6.55
N TYR A 913 -26.95 -7.65 -6.45
CA TYR A 913 -26.46 -6.99 -5.23
C TYR A 913 -27.39 -5.86 -4.76
N GLU A 914 -27.78 -4.95 -5.65
CA GLU A 914 -28.73 -3.87 -5.31
C GLU A 914 -30.06 -4.40 -4.77
N SER A 915 -30.59 -5.47 -5.36
CA SER A 915 -31.82 -6.10 -4.89
C SER A 915 -31.67 -6.71 -3.51
N LYS A 916 -30.49 -7.28 -3.21
CA LYS A 916 -30.16 -7.81 -1.88
C LYS A 916 -30.10 -6.68 -0.85
N VAL A 917 -29.42 -5.57 -1.17
CA VAL A 917 -29.34 -4.39 -0.30
C VAL A 917 -30.74 -3.82 -0.01
N LYS A 918 -31.56 -3.60 -1.07
CA LYS A 918 -32.93 -3.08 -0.94
C LYS A 918 -33.85 -4.01 -0.13
N GLY A 919 -33.62 -5.32 -0.20
CA GLY A 919 -34.39 -6.35 0.49
C GLY A 919 -34.10 -6.53 1.98
N LEU A 920 -33.11 -5.82 2.56
CA LEU A 920 -32.83 -5.85 3.99
C LEU A 920 -33.91 -5.07 4.77
N THR A 921 -34.36 -5.62 5.89
CA THR A 921 -35.29 -4.93 6.83
C THR A 921 -34.80 -5.07 8.26
N THR A 922 -35.19 -4.16 9.12
CA THR A 922 -34.82 -4.16 10.54
C THR A 922 -35.30 -5.43 11.26
N GLU A 923 -36.50 -5.91 10.95
CA GLU A 923 -37.07 -7.14 11.52
C GLU A 923 -36.23 -8.38 11.12
N TYR A 924 -35.84 -8.48 9.83
CA TYR A 924 -35.04 -9.60 9.37
C TYR A 924 -33.63 -9.58 10.01
N LEU A 925 -33.00 -8.40 10.12
CA LEU A 925 -31.72 -8.25 10.80
C LEU A 925 -31.80 -8.58 12.29
N GLN A 926 -32.91 -8.22 12.98
CA GLN A 926 -33.14 -8.62 14.36
C GLN A 926 -33.26 -10.15 14.50
N ASP A 927 -33.93 -10.82 13.59
CA ASP A 927 -34.02 -12.30 13.59
C ASP A 927 -32.62 -12.94 13.39
N ILE A 928 -31.78 -12.37 12.54
CA ILE A 928 -30.40 -12.81 12.36
C ILE A 928 -29.57 -12.55 13.61
N ALA A 929 -29.71 -11.38 14.24
CA ALA A 929 -29.03 -11.09 15.52
C ALA A 929 -29.45 -12.09 16.61
N LYS A 930 -30.74 -12.40 16.75
CA LYS A 930 -31.23 -13.43 17.69
C LYS A 930 -30.64 -14.80 17.39
N LYS A 931 -30.50 -15.17 16.11
CA LYS A 931 -29.98 -16.47 15.71
C LYS A 931 -28.49 -16.64 16.02
N TYR A 932 -27.68 -15.62 15.76
CA TYR A 932 -26.22 -15.73 15.76
C TYR A 932 -25.52 -15.06 16.95
N LEU A 933 -26.16 -14.09 17.62
CA LEU A 933 -25.54 -13.28 18.68
C LEU A 933 -26.17 -13.50 20.07
N SER A 934 -27.14 -14.44 20.21
CA SER A 934 -27.72 -14.79 21.51
C SER A 934 -27.03 -15.97 22.21
N GLY A 935 -26.09 -16.61 21.52
CA GLY A 935 -25.40 -17.80 22.03
C GLY A 935 -24.13 -17.49 22.81
N ASP A 936 -23.35 -18.55 22.99
CA ASP A 936 -22.03 -18.48 23.62
C ASP A 936 -21.05 -17.67 22.74
N TYR A 937 -20.05 -17.05 23.38
CA TYR A 937 -19.01 -16.32 22.73
C TYR A 937 -17.67 -16.53 23.45
N ILE A 938 -16.58 -16.31 22.74
CA ILE A 938 -15.23 -16.34 23.28
C ILE A 938 -14.70 -14.91 23.43
N VAL A 939 -14.13 -14.62 24.60
CA VAL A 939 -13.45 -13.35 24.86
C VAL A 939 -11.94 -13.58 24.97
N GLY A 940 -11.18 -12.88 24.15
CA GLY A 940 -9.75 -12.74 24.31
C GLY A 940 -9.43 -11.36 24.85
N ILE A 941 -8.63 -11.30 25.91
CA ILE A 941 -8.15 -10.05 26.49
C ILE A 941 -6.63 -10.07 26.47
N HIS A 942 -6.05 -9.07 25.83
CA HIS A 942 -4.63 -8.75 25.96
C HIS A 942 -4.46 -7.69 27.04
N ASN A 943 -3.57 -7.93 28.00
CA ASN A 943 -3.15 -6.96 29.01
C ASN A 943 -1.63 -6.81 28.99
N PRO A 944 -1.08 -5.66 29.46
CA PRO A 944 0.35 -5.54 29.72
C PRO A 944 0.79 -6.50 30.82
N GLU A 945 2.08 -6.84 30.82
CA GLU A 945 2.71 -7.60 31.90
C GLU A 945 2.70 -6.78 33.20
N SER A 946 2.43 -7.43 34.36
CA SER A 946 2.27 -6.78 35.67
C SER A 946 3.60 -6.37 36.28
#